data_9e678adfa619f15a3d135fc2cb91468e
#
_entry.id   9e678adfa619f15a3d135fc2cb91468e
#
_cell.length_a   1.000
_cell.length_b   1.000
_cell.length_c   1.000
_cell.angle_alpha   90.00
_cell.angle_beta   90.00
_cell.angle_gamma   90.00
#
_symmetry.space_group_name_H-M   'P 1'
#
loop_
_entity.id
_entity.type
_entity.pdbx_description
1 polymer ?
#
loop_
_entity_poly.entity_id
_entity_poly.type
_entity_poly.pdbx_seq_one_letter_code
_entity_poly.pdbx_strand_id
1 'polypeptide(L)'
;MLSLPKKLLLYTFGLLLTLPALAQHPDEVAAVRQKLQQERQQTLRASMSPAQKASRLLELGAWQEAKQLLQGAQPTTDVRLARAELAILENRFADAELLVQEVLQQNPQHREALLLLSKLQVQAWELEKAKATASQLLVQNPADEEAALTVGRVLMLQKKYGEALEWAKKVQRWNKDNAGAWLLESDVHFWNQKPELAEQPLINSLTLDPFNADARFNYGYAIWRRVDATQLNDMAAQWELALALNPLHYVTHWHWGNGHTNLTYADYAQPEDEQVREELRQADKLLSENRLREALAEIEEVQQTYKSSVLPAMLRGSAYYMAFDQDRQARLDSAQAIFQRILQKKQHYGPAHNALAAVIKQKQLTYLHNYDSLQQVVQQTVIKDPVNFARVFPDVTYYPGNEVQQMVWSQLYESIVYFPFLSKQGETFVIPPLHVDLAIAMKSPYFRQATTFDNRQWMDIRGVGSGAAAIEYVVRGSYLERNVVLHEYVHLFHGRVFTDAENRAVRRLYYNAMAQGRTLDYYSANNEHEYLAQTYPAYFEPVKVHPLNHKSINTTADLKAKDPELYTFLDGLVQRQRAYLAGDKQAMASNWAEVYLNLADRAQRQNELQKAGLYLDSALVWDKRYQPALLAYAGVEQRRKKYKEAQAWLEQAKAINPNYAPIYLAEAELQETMKRSGKLNAHDALISQIELYKKAAELEDDLLMQAQVNERFRAFFVDYGMVPEAVSVAQAYVENAPTVSTYLRDRRDEALAYASWLKGTTSINPEAEQELQQLVSLKPQNYNLRRQYAEVLAAQGKYKEAFETLAEAQRILSAAGSPRPDFMTLMAAYQLQLENKEAAQTPIQPLLDGKKTLQAQDRHLLVPVLATLGQQDRAKALLKELPTPETVVERAQLQTAKGRMYEAAGKFNKAIQTYERSLLLYPYQLEVRQRLVRLLQQKGRTRDAEHVAQAGEQLAHS
;
A
#
# COMPACT_ATOMS: atom_id res chain seq x y z
N MET A 1 5.09 -32.11 -36.94
CA MET A 1 5.26 -33.55 -36.67
C MET A 1 6.48 -33.73 -35.78
N LEU A 2 6.25 -33.98 -34.51
CA LEU A 2 7.00 -34.87 -33.64
C LEU A 2 6.37 -34.80 -32.24
N SER A 3 5.63 -35.83 -31.94
CA SER A 3 4.96 -36.09 -30.67
C SER A 3 5.97 -36.61 -29.64
N LEU A 4 5.91 -36.09 -28.41
CA LEU A 4 6.55 -36.71 -27.26
C LEU A 4 5.47 -37.09 -26.21
N PRO A 5 5.61 -38.26 -25.57
CA PRO A 5 4.51 -38.89 -24.85
C PRO A 5 4.36 -38.40 -23.40
N LYS A 6 3.10 -38.30 -22.96
CA LYS A 6 2.72 -38.16 -21.56
C LYS A 6 3.25 -39.34 -20.74
N LYS A 7 4.16 -39.07 -19.79
CA LYS A 7 4.45 -40.00 -18.69
C LYS A 7 3.67 -39.58 -17.46
N LEU A 8 2.67 -40.41 -17.17
CA LEU A 8 1.96 -40.46 -15.88
C LEU A 8 2.99 -40.88 -14.81
N LEU A 9 3.28 -40.03 -13.85
CA LEU A 9 3.98 -40.44 -12.64
C LEU A 9 2.96 -40.43 -11.49
N LEU A 10 2.49 -41.63 -11.15
CA LEU A 10 1.89 -41.90 -9.84
C LEU A 10 2.97 -41.72 -8.77
N TYR A 11 2.82 -40.71 -7.95
CA TYR A 11 3.55 -40.63 -6.70
C TYR A 11 2.74 -41.34 -5.62
N THR A 12 3.23 -42.50 -5.24
CA THR A 12 2.88 -43.22 -4.03
C THR A 12 3.09 -42.29 -2.83
N PHE A 13 2.02 -42.10 -2.04
CA PHE A 13 2.06 -41.51 -0.74
C PHE A 13 2.91 -42.34 0.21
N GLY A 14 4.19 -42.00 0.33
CA GLY A 14 4.98 -42.38 1.48
C GLY A 14 4.58 -41.45 2.64
N LEU A 15 3.93 -41.99 3.65
CA LEU A 15 3.80 -41.39 4.96
C LEU A 15 5.22 -41.19 5.56
N LEU A 16 5.88 -40.13 5.20
CA LEU A 16 6.90 -39.54 6.02
C LEU A 16 6.09 -38.72 7.07
N LEU A 17 6.15 -39.17 8.30
CA LEU A 17 5.84 -38.38 9.49
C LEU A 17 6.78 -37.16 9.46
N THR A 18 6.41 -36.14 8.70
CA THR A 18 6.88 -34.78 8.92
C THR A 18 6.34 -34.44 10.32
N LEU A 19 7.23 -34.33 11.29
CA LEU A 19 6.98 -33.53 12.48
C LEU A 19 6.31 -32.26 11.96
N PRO A 20 5.12 -31.88 12.41
CA PRO A 20 4.52 -30.63 11.98
C PRO A 20 5.57 -29.56 12.29
N ALA A 21 6.03 -28.85 11.26
CA ALA A 21 6.68 -27.58 11.46
C ALA A 21 5.78 -26.87 12.48
N LEU A 22 6.32 -26.53 13.65
CA LEU A 22 5.58 -25.86 14.72
C LEU A 22 5.04 -24.57 14.11
N ALA A 23 3.84 -24.70 13.57
CA ALA A 23 3.17 -23.59 12.96
C ALA A 23 2.96 -22.55 14.04
N GLN A 24 3.20 -21.34 13.75
CA GLN A 24 3.27 -20.32 14.76
C GLN A 24 1.90 -19.62 14.84
N HIS A 25 0.86 -20.42 14.97
CA HIS A 25 -0.48 -19.94 15.22
C HIS A 25 -0.55 -19.09 16.50
N PRO A 26 -1.52 -18.18 16.65
CA PRO A 26 -1.71 -17.39 17.86
C PRO A 26 -1.72 -18.21 19.15
N ASP A 27 -2.24 -19.43 19.14
CA ASP A 27 -2.25 -20.34 20.26
C ASP A 27 -0.84 -20.82 20.68
N GLU A 28 0.04 -21.06 19.72
CA GLU A 28 1.43 -21.43 20.00
C GLU A 28 2.23 -20.25 20.54
N VAL A 29 1.99 -19.03 19.99
CA VAL A 29 2.56 -17.80 20.53
C VAL A 29 2.10 -17.57 21.97
N ALA A 30 0.84 -17.88 22.30
CA ALA A 30 0.31 -17.83 23.67
C ALA A 30 1.06 -18.79 24.61
N ALA A 31 1.37 -20.00 24.16
CA ALA A 31 2.16 -20.97 24.92
C ALA A 31 3.60 -20.46 25.17
N VAL A 32 4.24 -19.85 24.16
CA VAL A 32 5.56 -19.21 24.31
C VAL A 32 5.50 -18.04 25.30
N ARG A 33 4.47 -17.20 25.26
CA ARG A 33 4.26 -16.13 26.25
C ARG A 33 4.13 -16.65 27.68
N GLN A 34 3.40 -17.74 27.88
CA GLN A 34 3.29 -18.37 29.19
C GLN A 34 4.66 -18.86 29.68
N LYS A 35 5.41 -19.53 28.82
CA LYS A 35 6.78 -19.96 29.12
C LYS A 35 7.70 -18.77 29.43
N LEU A 36 7.60 -17.68 28.70
CA LEU A 36 8.34 -16.43 28.95
C LEU A 36 8.07 -15.89 30.37
N GLN A 37 6.83 -15.87 30.80
CA GLN A 37 6.45 -15.44 32.16
C GLN A 37 7.03 -16.36 33.24
N GLN A 38 7.02 -17.67 32.98
CA GLN A 38 7.62 -18.66 33.91
C GLN A 38 9.13 -18.46 34.01
N GLU A 39 9.84 -18.27 32.90
CA GLU A 39 11.28 -18.02 32.85
C GLU A 39 11.66 -16.73 33.60
N ARG A 40 10.88 -15.65 33.41
CA ARG A 40 11.07 -14.40 34.17
C ARG A 40 10.96 -14.63 35.68
N GLN A 41 9.93 -15.33 36.14
CA GLN A 41 9.71 -15.63 37.56
C GLN A 41 10.82 -16.55 38.12
N GLN A 42 11.24 -17.56 37.38
CA GLN A 42 12.34 -18.45 37.74
C GLN A 42 13.65 -17.68 37.89
N THR A 43 13.97 -16.80 36.92
CA THR A 43 15.14 -15.94 36.91
C THR A 43 15.16 -15.02 38.15
N LEU A 44 14.03 -14.41 38.49
CA LEU A 44 13.92 -13.56 39.68
C LEU A 44 14.20 -14.33 41.00
N ARG A 45 13.79 -15.60 41.06
CA ARG A 45 14.00 -16.46 42.22
C ARG A 45 15.34 -17.19 42.26
N ALA A 46 16.05 -17.26 41.11
CA ALA A 46 17.30 -18.02 40.99
C ALA A 46 18.40 -17.43 41.88
N SER A 47 19.30 -18.32 42.38
CA SER A 47 20.48 -17.92 43.12
C SER A 47 21.60 -17.56 42.13
N MET A 48 21.50 -16.37 41.54
CA MET A 48 22.46 -15.80 40.58
C MET A 48 22.99 -14.47 41.09
N SER A 49 24.15 -14.05 40.61
CA SER A 49 24.65 -12.70 40.89
C SER A 49 23.72 -11.63 40.34
N PRO A 50 23.66 -10.40 40.89
CA PRO A 50 22.81 -9.33 40.34
C PRO A 50 23.05 -9.07 38.84
N ALA A 51 24.33 -9.11 38.39
CA ALA A 51 24.65 -8.93 36.97
C ALA A 51 24.10 -10.06 36.10
N GLN A 52 24.37 -11.33 36.42
CA GLN A 52 23.84 -12.48 35.65
C GLN A 52 22.34 -12.51 35.61
N LYS A 53 21.67 -12.20 36.75
CA LYS A 53 20.20 -12.11 36.80
C LYS A 53 19.69 -10.97 35.94
N ALA A 54 20.35 -9.80 35.97
CA ALA A 54 19.98 -8.67 35.16
C ALA A 54 20.14 -8.97 33.65
N SER A 55 21.28 -9.49 33.20
CA SER A 55 21.51 -9.87 31.80
C SER A 55 20.43 -10.88 31.32
N ARG A 56 20.11 -11.91 32.13
CA ARG A 56 19.04 -12.85 31.76
C ARG A 56 17.67 -12.21 31.70
N LEU A 57 17.34 -11.28 32.61
CA LEU A 57 16.08 -10.54 32.57
C LEU A 57 16.00 -9.60 31.35
N LEU A 58 17.13 -9.01 30.91
CA LEU A 58 17.19 -8.21 29.69
C LEU A 58 16.86 -9.05 28.45
N GLU A 59 17.45 -10.25 28.32
CA GLU A 59 17.13 -11.21 27.25
C GLU A 59 15.64 -11.60 27.24
N LEU A 60 15.04 -11.73 28.42
CA LEU A 60 13.63 -12.06 28.58
C LEU A 60 12.70 -10.82 28.51
N GLY A 61 13.19 -9.62 28.20
CA GLY A 61 12.39 -8.39 28.08
C GLY A 61 11.91 -7.80 29.40
N ALA A 62 12.41 -8.25 30.53
CA ALA A 62 12.07 -7.77 31.87
C ALA A 62 13.02 -6.63 32.30
N TRP A 63 13.03 -5.54 31.50
CA TRP A 63 14.03 -4.46 31.62
C TRP A 63 13.86 -3.62 32.87
N GLN A 64 12.65 -3.45 33.38
CA GLN A 64 12.42 -2.67 34.61
C GLN A 64 13.00 -3.39 35.83
N GLU A 65 12.80 -4.69 35.93
CA GLU A 65 13.35 -5.55 36.98
C GLU A 65 14.89 -5.60 36.89
N ALA A 66 15.43 -5.75 35.67
CA ALA A 66 16.88 -5.68 35.46
C ALA A 66 17.46 -4.33 35.90
N LYS A 67 16.80 -3.23 35.52
CA LYS A 67 17.22 -1.87 35.92
C LYS A 67 17.23 -1.66 37.41
N GLN A 68 16.20 -2.13 38.14
CA GLN A 68 16.12 -2.05 39.60
C GLN A 68 17.26 -2.84 40.26
N LEU A 69 17.55 -4.05 39.77
CA LEU A 69 18.65 -4.86 40.28
C LEU A 69 20.03 -4.18 40.08
N LEU A 70 20.22 -3.58 38.90
CA LEU A 70 21.48 -2.91 38.56
C LEU A 70 21.66 -1.58 39.31
N GLN A 71 20.59 -0.86 39.64
CA GLN A 71 20.68 0.41 40.40
C GLN A 71 21.26 0.22 41.81
N GLY A 72 20.90 -0.87 42.50
CA GLY A 72 21.35 -1.19 43.85
C GLY A 72 22.65 -1.98 43.91
N ALA A 73 23.20 -2.42 42.77
CA ALA A 73 24.37 -3.29 42.73
C ALA A 73 25.69 -2.54 42.80
N GLN A 74 26.68 -3.13 43.51
CA GLN A 74 28.07 -2.62 43.54
C GLN A 74 28.66 -2.62 42.12
N PRO A 75 29.40 -1.58 41.70
CA PRO A 75 29.92 -1.41 40.34
C PRO A 75 31.09 -2.33 39.99
N THR A 76 30.88 -3.65 40.07
CA THR A 76 31.83 -4.65 39.57
C THR A 76 31.91 -4.63 38.05
N THR A 77 32.90 -5.30 37.48
CA THR A 77 33.04 -5.45 36.01
C THR A 77 31.75 -5.99 35.37
N ASP A 78 31.22 -7.09 35.91
CA ASP A 78 29.97 -7.71 35.38
C ASP A 78 28.76 -6.77 35.47
N VAL A 79 28.64 -5.98 36.58
CA VAL A 79 27.57 -4.99 36.74
C VAL A 79 27.73 -3.83 35.74
N ARG A 80 28.96 -3.38 35.44
CA ARG A 80 29.19 -2.37 34.41
C ARG A 80 28.80 -2.87 33.03
N LEU A 81 29.15 -4.12 32.68
CA LEU A 81 28.77 -4.73 31.39
C LEU A 81 27.28 -4.93 31.29
N ALA A 82 26.58 -5.41 32.31
CA ALA A 82 25.12 -5.53 32.31
C ALA A 82 24.42 -4.15 32.21
N ARG A 83 25.01 -3.09 32.80
CA ARG A 83 24.53 -1.70 32.60
C ARG A 83 24.79 -1.23 31.18
N ALA A 84 25.90 -1.60 30.55
CA ALA A 84 26.20 -1.29 29.16
C ALA A 84 25.20 -2.00 28.21
N GLU A 85 24.89 -3.27 28.47
CA GLU A 85 23.83 -4.00 27.72
C GLU A 85 22.47 -3.28 27.80
N LEU A 86 22.04 -2.91 29.00
CA LEU A 86 20.80 -2.14 29.19
C LEU A 86 20.86 -0.81 28.45
N ALA A 87 21.96 -0.08 28.51
CA ALA A 87 22.11 1.19 27.81
C ALA A 87 22.05 1.02 26.28
N ILE A 88 22.63 -0.03 25.73
CA ILE A 88 22.50 -0.39 24.29
C ILE A 88 21.03 -0.63 23.92
N LEU A 89 20.31 -1.44 24.71
CA LEU A 89 18.89 -1.73 24.49
C LEU A 89 18.00 -0.48 24.62
N GLU A 90 18.35 0.45 25.50
CA GLU A 90 17.69 1.75 25.67
C GLU A 90 18.12 2.81 24.62
N ASN A 91 18.99 2.45 23.64
CA ASN A 91 19.58 3.35 22.64
C ASN A 91 20.41 4.51 23.25
N ARG A 92 21.02 4.29 24.41
CA ARG A 92 21.97 5.20 25.10
C ARG A 92 23.40 4.76 24.83
N PHE A 93 23.80 4.80 23.55
CA PHE A 93 25.06 4.22 23.08
C PHE A 93 26.31 4.90 23.67
N ALA A 94 26.28 6.21 23.84
CA ALA A 94 27.40 6.94 24.46
C ALA A 94 27.63 6.51 25.91
N ASP A 95 26.55 6.31 26.68
CA ASP A 95 26.66 5.80 28.07
C ASP A 95 27.22 4.37 28.09
N ALA A 96 26.76 3.53 27.17
CA ALA A 96 27.24 2.17 27.02
C ALA A 96 28.75 2.13 26.67
N GLU A 97 29.19 2.99 25.74
CA GLU A 97 30.57 3.10 25.33
C GLU A 97 31.49 3.48 26.50
N LEU A 98 31.11 4.46 27.32
CA LEU A 98 31.85 4.84 28.51
C LEU A 98 32.05 3.66 29.47
N LEU A 99 30.96 2.92 29.76
CA LEU A 99 31.03 1.74 30.64
C LEU A 99 31.92 0.62 30.07
N VAL A 100 31.87 0.38 28.78
CA VAL A 100 32.70 -0.61 28.09
C VAL A 100 34.19 -0.18 28.12
N GLN A 101 34.47 1.10 27.88
CA GLN A 101 35.83 1.65 27.91
C GLN A 101 36.45 1.57 29.32
N GLU A 102 35.68 1.84 30.39
CA GLU A 102 36.13 1.66 31.77
C GLU A 102 36.60 0.23 32.06
N VAL A 103 35.88 -0.77 31.52
CA VAL A 103 36.28 -2.19 31.66
C VAL A 103 37.52 -2.50 30.85
N LEU A 104 37.63 -2.01 29.60
CA LEU A 104 38.77 -2.25 28.72
C LEU A 104 40.05 -1.54 29.18
N GLN A 105 39.92 -0.40 29.87
CA GLN A 105 41.07 0.25 30.53
C GLN A 105 41.69 -0.63 31.62
N GLN A 106 40.86 -1.41 32.34
CA GLN A 106 41.35 -2.32 33.38
C GLN A 106 41.82 -3.65 32.80
N ASN A 107 41.13 -4.17 31.77
CA ASN A 107 41.49 -5.40 31.09
C ASN A 107 41.23 -5.25 29.57
N PRO A 108 42.24 -4.88 28.76
CA PRO A 108 42.13 -4.68 27.32
C PRO A 108 41.70 -5.93 26.52
N GLN A 109 41.81 -7.11 27.14
CA GLN A 109 41.50 -8.40 26.56
C GLN A 109 40.14 -8.97 27.05
N HIS A 110 39.34 -8.16 27.76
CA HIS A 110 38.09 -8.64 28.34
C HIS A 110 37.10 -9.01 27.24
N ARG A 111 36.75 -10.30 27.11
CA ARG A 111 35.96 -10.85 26.00
C ARG A 111 34.61 -10.16 25.84
N GLU A 112 33.80 -10.10 26.88
CA GLU A 112 32.46 -9.54 26.86
C GLU A 112 32.48 -8.03 26.55
N ALA A 113 33.46 -7.31 27.07
CA ALA A 113 33.62 -5.90 26.74
C ALA A 113 34.00 -5.66 25.28
N LEU A 114 34.88 -6.50 24.70
CA LEU A 114 35.20 -6.43 23.27
C LEU A 114 34.01 -6.79 22.38
N LEU A 115 33.18 -7.74 22.78
CA LEU A 115 31.91 -8.04 22.07
C LEU A 115 30.92 -6.87 22.09
N LEU A 116 30.73 -6.24 23.25
CA LEU A 116 29.90 -5.03 23.38
C LEU A 116 30.47 -3.85 22.57
N LEU A 117 31.81 -3.66 22.62
CA LEU A 117 32.48 -2.64 21.79
C LEU A 117 32.22 -2.88 20.30
N SER A 118 32.34 -4.13 19.82
CA SER A 118 32.08 -4.44 18.41
C SER A 118 30.63 -4.16 18.03
N LYS A 119 29.64 -4.40 18.91
CA LYS A 119 28.23 -4.03 18.70
C LYS A 119 28.07 -2.51 18.60
N LEU A 120 28.70 -1.74 19.48
CA LEU A 120 28.69 -0.27 19.46
C LEU A 120 29.34 0.28 18.17
N GLN A 121 30.43 -0.30 17.72
CA GLN A 121 31.08 0.06 16.45
C GLN A 121 30.20 -0.21 15.24
N VAL A 122 29.39 -1.30 15.26
CA VAL A 122 28.35 -1.54 14.23
C VAL A 122 27.29 -0.44 14.28
N GLN A 123 26.84 -0.03 15.46
CA GLN A 123 25.87 1.06 15.62
C GLN A 123 26.42 2.40 15.13
N ALA A 124 27.69 2.67 15.37
CA ALA A 124 28.39 3.83 14.84
C ALA A 124 28.68 3.75 13.33
N TRP A 125 28.33 2.64 12.66
CA TRP A 125 28.67 2.30 11.27
C TRP A 125 30.17 2.25 10.99
N GLU A 126 30.98 1.90 11.99
CA GLU A 126 32.41 1.66 11.89
C GLU A 126 32.74 0.18 11.61
N LEU A 127 32.19 -0.33 10.48
CA LEU A 127 32.13 -1.76 10.17
C LEU A 127 33.51 -2.45 10.14
N GLU A 128 34.55 -1.79 9.62
CA GLU A 128 35.91 -2.36 9.61
C GLU A 128 36.53 -2.44 11.03
N LYS A 129 36.24 -1.44 11.89
CA LYS A 129 36.69 -1.51 13.30
C LYS A 129 35.94 -2.63 14.04
N ALA A 130 34.61 -2.73 13.83
CA ALA A 130 33.83 -3.81 14.45
C ALA A 130 34.35 -5.20 14.07
N LYS A 131 34.67 -5.39 12.80
CA LYS A 131 35.28 -6.64 12.31
C LYS A 131 36.63 -6.90 12.92
N ALA A 132 37.50 -5.87 13.01
CA ALA A 132 38.83 -6.00 13.61
C ALA A 132 38.76 -6.37 15.11
N THR A 133 37.86 -5.71 15.86
CA THR A 133 37.59 -5.99 17.28
C THR A 133 37.12 -7.44 17.50
N ALA A 134 36.16 -7.90 16.70
CA ALA A 134 35.67 -9.28 16.78
C ALA A 134 36.74 -10.29 16.32
N SER A 135 37.55 -9.96 15.30
CA SER A 135 38.65 -10.82 14.84
C SER A 135 39.74 -10.97 15.87
N GLN A 136 39.98 -9.96 16.71
CA GLN A 136 40.91 -10.04 17.83
C GLN A 136 40.54 -11.17 18.81
N LEU A 137 39.26 -11.38 19.07
CA LEU A 137 38.76 -12.49 19.89
C LEU A 137 39.00 -13.86 19.21
N LEU A 138 38.84 -13.94 17.90
CA LEU A 138 39.09 -15.17 17.14
C LEU A 138 40.56 -15.54 17.08
N VAL A 139 41.49 -14.58 17.24
CA VAL A 139 42.91 -14.87 17.40
C VAL A 139 43.19 -15.54 18.75
N GLN A 140 42.46 -15.15 19.81
CA GLN A 140 42.58 -15.73 21.13
C GLN A 140 41.91 -17.10 21.24
N ASN A 141 40.68 -17.19 20.71
CA ASN A 141 39.87 -18.40 20.64
C ASN A 141 39.32 -18.57 19.23
N PRO A 142 39.91 -19.38 18.34
CA PRO A 142 39.42 -19.57 16.96
C PRO A 142 38.04 -20.17 16.84
N ALA A 143 37.45 -20.67 17.92
CA ALA A 143 36.11 -21.22 18.00
C ALA A 143 35.16 -20.33 18.84
N ASP A 144 35.44 -19.04 18.99
CA ASP A 144 34.54 -18.11 19.67
C ASP A 144 33.31 -17.84 18.79
N GLU A 145 32.21 -18.48 19.16
CA GLU A 145 30.95 -18.46 18.37
C GLU A 145 30.39 -17.03 18.19
N GLU A 146 30.36 -16.22 19.25
CA GLU A 146 29.81 -14.87 19.21
C GLU A 146 30.66 -13.90 18.39
N ALA A 147 31.98 -14.00 18.53
CA ALA A 147 32.92 -13.23 17.70
C ALA A 147 32.80 -13.61 16.23
N ALA A 148 32.65 -14.91 15.93
CA ALA A 148 32.45 -15.41 14.56
C ALA A 148 31.12 -14.89 13.96
N LEU A 149 30.03 -14.92 14.73
CA LEU A 149 28.73 -14.37 14.30
C LEU A 149 28.79 -12.85 14.09
N THR A 150 29.55 -12.13 14.92
CA THR A 150 29.75 -10.69 14.73
C THR A 150 30.49 -10.39 13.43
N VAL A 151 31.56 -11.15 13.10
CA VAL A 151 32.24 -11.03 11.81
C VAL A 151 31.29 -11.32 10.65
N GLY A 152 30.51 -12.39 10.74
CA GLY A 152 29.50 -12.74 9.73
C GLY A 152 28.45 -11.64 9.53
N ARG A 153 27.96 -11.04 10.63
CA ARG A 153 27.01 -9.92 10.57
C ARG A 153 27.61 -8.68 9.90
N VAL A 154 28.85 -8.32 10.22
CA VAL A 154 29.54 -7.20 9.55
C VAL A 154 29.71 -7.48 8.06
N LEU A 155 30.11 -8.68 7.67
CA LEU A 155 30.22 -9.05 6.26
C LEU A 155 28.88 -8.97 5.52
N MET A 156 27.79 -9.37 6.16
CA MET A 156 26.44 -9.20 5.63
C MET A 156 26.10 -7.72 5.39
N LEU A 157 26.39 -6.85 6.35
CA LEU A 157 26.17 -5.39 6.21
C LEU A 157 27.06 -4.78 5.12
N GLN A 158 28.22 -5.36 4.84
CA GLN A 158 29.11 -5.03 3.72
C GLN A 158 28.65 -5.65 2.38
N LYS A 159 27.51 -6.31 2.33
CA LYS A 159 26.97 -7.06 1.16
C LYS A 159 27.83 -8.24 0.70
N LYS A 160 28.75 -8.73 1.53
CA LYS A 160 29.56 -9.92 1.30
C LYS A 160 28.83 -11.18 1.73
N TYR A 161 27.65 -11.42 1.11
CA TYR A 161 26.70 -12.43 1.56
C TYR A 161 27.27 -13.85 1.56
N GLY A 162 28.11 -14.21 0.57
CA GLY A 162 28.76 -15.51 0.52
C GLY A 162 29.68 -15.75 1.70
N GLU A 163 30.54 -14.78 2.02
CA GLU A 163 31.46 -14.85 3.17
C GLU A 163 30.68 -14.87 4.50
N ALA A 164 29.62 -14.08 4.62
CA ALA A 164 28.77 -14.05 5.81
C ALA A 164 28.10 -15.41 6.05
N LEU A 165 27.58 -16.05 4.98
CA LEU A 165 26.98 -17.38 5.04
C LEU A 165 28.00 -18.45 5.48
N GLU A 166 29.23 -18.38 4.99
CA GLU A 166 30.31 -19.31 5.41
C GLU A 166 30.59 -19.21 6.92
N TRP A 167 30.57 -17.99 7.50
CA TRP A 167 30.71 -17.83 8.93
C TRP A 167 29.53 -18.43 9.72
N ALA A 168 28.28 -18.22 9.28
CA ALA A 168 27.12 -18.86 9.88
C ALA A 168 27.26 -20.41 9.85
N LYS A 169 27.58 -20.97 8.70
CA LYS A 169 27.80 -22.43 8.53
C LYS A 169 28.97 -22.94 9.36
N LYS A 170 30.02 -22.15 9.53
CA LYS A 170 31.16 -22.50 10.36
C LYS A 170 30.78 -22.66 11.84
N VAL A 171 30.01 -21.72 12.37
CA VAL A 171 29.48 -21.80 13.73
C VAL A 171 28.52 -22.97 13.89
N GLN A 172 27.62 -23.24 12.92
CA GLN A 172 26.74 -24.42 12.94
C GLN A 172 27.53 -25.74 12.98
N ARG A 173 28.69 -25.82 12.32
CA ARG A 173 29.57 -27.01 12.40
C ARG A 173 30.24 -27.16 13.77
N TRP A 174 30.56 -26.05 14.45
CA TRP A 174 31.10 -26.09 15.81
C TRP A 174 30.03 -26.46 16.85
N ASN A 175 28.85 -25.82 16.70
CA ASN A 175 27.74 -25.99 17.60
C ASN A 175 26.40 -25.88 16.81
N LYS A 176 25.81 -27.04 16.50
CA LYS A 176 24.53 -27.12 15.77
C LYS A 176 23.35 -26.52 16.54
N ASP A 177 23.49 -26.40 17.86
CA ASP A 177 22.44 -25.89 18.75
C ASP A 177 22.62 -24.38 19.03
N ASN A 178 23.49 -23.70 18.29
CA ASN A 178 23.63 -22.24 18.34
C ASN A 178 22.52 -21.57 17.54
N ALA A 179 21.49 -21.04 18.23
CA ALA A 179 20.36 -20.34 17.61
C ALA A 179 20.80 -19.11 16.78
N GLY A 180 21.82 -18.38 17.23
CA GLY A 180 22.35 -17.20 16.53
C GLY A 180 22.96 -17.52 15.18
N ALA A 181 23.55 -18.69 14.99
CA ALA A 181 24.09 -19.10 13.70
C ALA A 181 22.99 -19.36 12.65
N TRP A 182 21.89 -19.96 13.08
CA TRP A 182 20.70 -20.14 12.24
C TRP A 182 20.02 -18.81 11.92
N LEU A 183 19.96 -17.89 12.89
CA LEU A 183 19.42 -16.54 12.65
C LEU A 183 20.28 -15.76 11.64
N LEU A 184 21.61 -15.79 11.79
CA LEU A 184 22.51 -15.13 10.82
C LEU A 184 22.34 -15.71 9.41
N GLU A 185 22.19 -17.02 9.25
CA GLU A 185 21.90 -17.64 7.95
C GLU A 185 20.62 -17.10 7.35
N SER A 186 19.54 -17.04 8.14
CA SER A 186 18.26 -16.45 7.73
C SER A 186 18.41 -14.99 7.33
N ASP A 187 19.07 -14.17 8.15
CA ASP A 187 19.32 -12.76 7.87
C ASP A 187 20.07 -12.57 6.55
N VAL A 188 21.11 -13.34 6.31
CA VAL A 188 21.88 -13.28 5.06
C VAL A 188 20.99 -13.56 3.85
N HIS A 189 20.09 -14.53 3.94
CA HIS A 189 19.15 -14.83 2.86
C HIS A 189 18.16 -13.69 2.62
N PHE A 190 17.59 -13.09 3.66
CA PHE A 190 16.73 -11.91 3.54
C PHE A 190 17.47 -10.72 2.89
N TRP A 191 18.69 -10.42 3.37
CA TRP A 191 19.49 -9.32 2.84
C TRP A 191 19.93 -9.55 1.38
N ASN A 192 20.18 -10.82 1.00
CA ASN A 192 20.49 -11.23 -0.38
C ASN A 192 19.24 -11.40 -1.26
N GLN A 193 18.08 -10.92 -0.84
CA GLN A 193 16.81 -10.97 -1.60
C GLN A 193 16.33 -12.41 -1.93
N LYS A 194 16.64 -13.39 -1.08
CA LYS A 194 16.26 -14.81 -1.21
C LYS A 194 15.39 -15.25 -0.02
N PRO A 195 14.22 -14.62 0.21
CA PRO A 195 13.39 -14.91 1.38
C PRO A 195 12.91 -16.36 1.46
N GLU A 196 12.82 -17.05 0.33
CA GLU A 196 12.45 -18.46 0.25
C GLU A 196 13.48 -19.39 0.90
N LEU A 197 14.73 -18.96 1.04
CA LEU A 197 15.79 -19.69 1.73
C LEU A 197 15.92 -19.31 3.21
N ALA A 198 15.27 -18.24 3.64
CA ALA A 198 15.40 -17.70 4.98
C ALA A 198 14.53 -18.41 6.02
N GLU A 199 13.38 -18.96 5.63
CA GLU A 199 12.35 -19.42 6.54
C GLU A 199 12.78 -20.65 7.35
N GLN A 200 13.38 -21.66 6.74
CA GLN A 200 13.79 -22.87 7.46
C GLN A 200 14.91 -22.62 8.48
N PRO A 201 16.01 -21.88 8.18
CA PRO A 201 16.97 -21.46 9.20
C PRO A 201 16.32 -20.68 10.35
N LEU A 202 15.35 -19.83 10.05
CA LEU A 202 14.63 -19.05 11.06
C LEU A 202 13.81 -19.92 12.02
N ILE A 203 13.11 -20.93 11.50
CA ILE A 203 12.40 -21.92 12.29
C ILE A 203 13.38 -22.69 13.18
N ASN A 204 14.53 -23.08 12.67
CA ASN A 204 15.57 -23.75 13.45
C ASN A 204 16.06 -22.84 14.60
N SER A 205 16.30 -21.56 14.34
CA SER A 205 16.67 -20.58 15.35
C SER A 205 15.63 -20.47 16.45
N LEU A 206 14.35 -20.31 16.09
CA LEU A 206 13.23 -20.18 17.03
C LEU A 206 12.92 -21.45 17.82
N THR A 207 13.26 -22.62 17.27
CA THR A 207 13.17 -23.90 17.97
C THR A 207 14.19 -24.00 19.10
N LEU A 208 15.39 -23.49 18.86
CA LEU A 208 16.50 -23.49 19.84
C LEU A 208 16.34 -22.35 20.86
N ASP A 209 16.00 -21.16 20.39
CA ASP A 209 15.74 -19.98 21.24
C ASP A 209 14.42 -19.31 20.86
N PRO A 210 13.31 -19.65 21.54
CA PRO A 210 12.01 -19.03 21.28
C PRO A 210 11.88 -17.60 21.78
N PHE A 211 12.85 -17.07 22.51
CA PHE A 211 12.83 -15.75 23.15
C PHE A 211 13.72 -14.72 22.46
N ASN A 212 14.05 -14.93 21.18
CA ASN A 212 14.81 -13.99 20.39
C ASN A 212 13.89 -13.00 19.68
N ALA A 213 13.98 -11.70 20.00
CA ALA A 213 13.13 -10.66 19.45
C ALA A 213 13.33 -10.46 17.94
N ASP A 214 14.57 -10.48 17.45
CA ASP A 214 14.90 -10.35 16.01
C ASP A 214 14.31 -11.53 15.22
N ALA A 215 14.47 -12.76 15.72
CA ALA A 215 13.94 -13.94 15.08
C ALA A 215 12.39 -13.92 15.04
N ARG A 216 11.74 -13.46 16.10
CA ARG A 216 10.26 -13.29 16.13
C ARG A 216 9.80 -12.24 15.12
N PHE A 217 10.49 -11.12 15.06
CA PHE A 217 10.19 -10.10 14.05
C PHE A 217 10.35 -10.67 12.62
N ASN A 218 11.48 -11.31 12.33
CA ASN A 218 11.77 -11.87 11.01
C ASN A 218 10.74 -12.93 10.60
N TYR A 219 10.23 -13.72 11.55
CA TYR A 219 9.21 -14.71 11.24
C TYR A 219 7.86 -14.05 10.90
N GLY A 220 7.44 -13.07 11.67
CA GLY A 220 6.27 -12.26 11.32
C GLY A 220 6.44 -11.55 9.98
N TYR A 221 7.64 -11.07 9.67
CA TYR A 221 7.96 -10.47 8.39
C TYR A 221 7.90 -11.46 7.22
N ALA A 222 8.37 -12.71 7.41
CA ALA A 222 8.24 -13.78 6.42
C ALA A 222 6.77 -14.10 6.12
N ILE A 223 5.93 -14.18 7.16
CA ILE A 223 4.47 -14.36 7.02
C ILE A 223 3.86 -13.22 6.20
N TRP A 224 4.14 -11.97 6.56
CA TRP A 224 3.63 -10.80 5.83
C TRP A 224 4.06 -10.80 4.35
N ARG A 225 5.28 -11.23 4.04
CA ARG A 225 5.81 -11.29 2.66
C ARG A 225 5.05 -12.24 1.74
N ARG A 226 4.21 -13.12 2.27
CA ARG A 226 3.31 -13.97 1.48
C ARG A 226 2.16 -13.20 0.84
N VAL A 227 1.93 -11.96 1.27
CA VAL A 227 0.85 -11.06 0.78
C VAL A 227 -0.54 -11.71 0.92
N ASP A 228 -0.73 -12.50 1.96
CA ASP A 228 -1.99 -13.16 2.30
C ASP A 228 -2.64 -12.48 3.52
N ALA A 229 -3.72 -11.74 3.28
CA ALA A 229 -4.42 -11.01 4.33
C ALA A 229 -5.00 -11.93 5.43
N THR A 230 -5.24 -13.21 5.14
CA THR A 230 -5.74 -14.17 6.14
C THR A 230 -4.72 -14.51 7.21
N GLN A 231 -3.42 -14.26 6.97
CA GLN A 231 -2.32 -14.55 7.89
C GLN A 231 -1.85 -13.33 8.70
N LEU A 232 -2.52 -12.19 8.58
CA LEU A 232 -2.10 -10.97 9.30
C LEU A 232 -2.19 -11.09 10.82
N ASN A 233 -3.09 -11.94 11.34
CA ASN A 233 -3.16 -12.23 12.78
C ASN A 233 -1.95 -13.05 13.26
N ASP A 234 -1.48 -13.99 12.46
CA ASP A 234 -0.29 -14.79 12.78
C ASP A 234 0.96 -13.92 12.79
N MET A 235 1.09 -13.03 11.79
CA MET A 235 2.13 -12.00 11.76
C MET A 235 2.10 -11.13 13.03
N ALA A 236 0.93 -10.58 13.37
CA ALA A 236 0.76 -9.69 14.53
C ALA A 236 1.18 -10.38 15.83
N ALA A 237 0.80 -11.65 16.04
CA ALA A 237 1.16 -12.43 17.22
C ALA A 237 2.69 -12.57 17.40
N GLN A 238 3.44 -12.75 16.30
CA GLN A 238 4.91 -12.81 16.34
C GLN A 238 5.52 -11.46 16.75
N TRP A 239 4.99 -10.36 16.19
CA TRP A 239 5.51 -9.02 16.48
C TRP A 239 5.18 -8.53 17.89
N GLU A 240 4.00 -8.90 18.42
CA GLU A 240 3.67 -8.66 19.82
C GLU A 240 4.64 -9.38 20.76
N LEU A 241 5.04 -10.60 20.41
CA LEU A 241 6.03 -11.34 21.20
C LEU A 241 7.42 -10.70 21.07
N ALA A 242 7.81 -10.25 19.88
CA ALA A 242 9.05 -9.50 19.69
C ALA A 242 9.11 -8.24 20.58
N LEU A 243 8.01 -7.47 20.67
CA LEU A 243 7.92 -6.29 21.54
C LEU A 243 7.88 -6.65 23.04
N ALA A 244 7.32 -7.81 23.40
CA ALA A 244 7.38 -8.30 24.77
C ALA A 244 8.80 -8.68 25.21
N LEU A 245 9.65 -9.09 24.27
CA LEU A 245 11.08 -9.42 24.48
C LEU A 245 11.98 -8.18 24.40
N ASN A 246 11.67 -7.27 23.50
CA ASN A 246 12.39 -6.00 23.34
C ASN A 246 11.38 -4.83 23.16
N PRO A 247 11.04 -4.13 24.25
CA PRO A 247 10.07 -3.01 24.21
C PRO A 247 10.50 -1.81 23.35
N LEU A 248 11.75 -1.72 22.93
CA LEU A 248 12.27 -0.70 22.00
C LEU A 248 12.79 -1.32 20.70
N HIS A 249 12.22 -2.46 20.28
CA HIS A 249 12.61 -3.14 19.05
C HIS A 249 12.24 -2.30 17.82
N TYR A 250 13.22 -1.56 17.30
CA TYR A 250 13.03 -0.55 16.25
C TYR A 250 12.26 -1.07 15.05
N VAL A 251 12.71 -2.19 14.47
CA VAL A 251 12.11 -2.71 13.22
C VAL A 251 10.66 -3.17 13.41
N THR A 252 10.31 -3.71 14.58
CA THR A 252 8.90 -4.09 14.87
C THR A 252 8.02 -2.85 15.01
N HIS A 253 8.47 -1.83 15.79
CA HIS A 253 7.73 -0.58 15.90
C HIS A 253 7.56 0.09 14.54
N TRP A 254 8.62 0.13 13.74
CA TRP A 254 8.57 0.76 12.42
C TRP A 254 7.59 0.04 11.48
N HIS A 255 7.62 -1.30 11.40
CA HIS A 255 6.73 -2.04 10.53
C HIS A 255 5.27 -1.92 10.99
N TRP A 256 5.02 -2.12 12.28
CA TRP A 256 3.67 -1.93 12.83
C TRP A 256 3.12 -0.54 12.54
N GLY A 257 3.93 0.49 12.83
CA GLY A 257 3.57 1.88 12.62
C GLY A 257 3.53 2.34 11.15
N ASN A 258 3.96 1.50 10.20
CA ASN A 258 3.90 1.76 8.76
C ASN A 258 2.85 0.89 8.05
N GLY A 259 1.74 0.66 8.72
CA GLY A 259 0.57 0.02 8.15
C GLY A 259 0.59 -1.50 8.06
N HIS A 260 1.68 -2.16 8.50
CA HIS A 260 1.74 -3.61 8.59
C HIS A 260 0.95 -4.08 9.81
N THR A 261 -0.36 -4.04 9.73
CA THR A 261 -1.27 -4.39 10.83
C THR A 261 -2.51 -5.08 10.29
N ASN A 262 -3.13 -5.90 11.12
CA ASN A 262 -4.43 -6.51 10.88
C ASN A 262 -5.60 -5.59 11.29
N LEU A 263 -5.33 -4.42 11.86
CA LEU A 263 -6.33 -3.47 12.35
C LEU A 263 -6.64 -2.41 11.28
N THR A 264 -7.91 -2.00 11.22
CA THR A 264 -8.39 -0.94 10.34
C THR A 264 -8.56 0.37 11.13
N TYR A 265 -8.79 1.49 10.43
CA TYR A 265 -9.11 2.75 11.10
C TYR A 265 -10.35 2.62 12.01
N ALA A 266 -11.33 1.81 11.63
CA ALA A 266 -12.52 1.56 12.43
C ALA A 266 -12.22 0.93 13.80
N ASP A 267 -11.09 0.23 13.94
CA ASP A 267 -10.64 -0.35 15.22
C ASP A 267 -9.93 0.68 16.10
N TYR A 268 -9.43 1.76 15.54
CA TYR A 268 -8.76 2.87 16.24
C TYR A 268 -9.68 4.03 16.58
N ALA A 269 -10.64 4.33 15.71
CA ALA A 269 -11.48 5.52 15.78
C ALA A 269 -12.34 5.55 17.05
N GLN A 270 -12.39 6.73 17.68
CA GLN A 270 -13.28 7.03 18.79
C GLN A 270 -14.31 8.07 18.35
N PRO A 271 -15.53 8.04 18.92
CA PRO A 271 -16.58 8.99 18.53
C PRO A 271 -16.19 10.46 18.68
N GLU A 272 -15.35 10.76 19.68
CA GLU A 272 -14.88 12.13 19.97
C GLU A 272 -13.67 12.59 19.16
N ASP A 273 -13.02 11.72 18.38
CA ASP A 273 -11.74 12.05 17.73
C ASP A 273 -11.79 13.28 16.83
N GLU A 274 -12.87 13.48 16.09
CA GLU A 274 -13.00 14.67 15.21
C GLU A 274 -13.12 15.96 16.03
N GLN A 275 -13.84 15.92 17.15
CA GLN A 275 -13.95 17.07 18.04
C GLN A 275 -12.62 17.38 18.72
N VAL A 276 -11.91 16.33 19.18
CA VAL A 276 -10.57 16.48 19.78
C VAL A 276 -9.58 17.09 18.79
N ARG A 277 -9.63 16.68 17.52
CA ARG A 277 -8.78 17.28 16.47
C ARG A 277 -9.12 18.75 16.24
N GLU A 278 -10.40 19.10 16.27
CA GLU A 278 -10.83 20.50 16.13
C GLU A 278 -10.26 21.37 17.27
N GLU A 279 -10.38 20.90 18.50
CA GLU A 279 -9.87 21.63 19.68
C GLU A 279 -8.34 21.72 19.70
N LEU A 280 -7.64 20.73 19.16
CA LEU A 280 -6.17 20.75 19.03
C LEU A 280 -5.64 21.69 17.92
N ARG A 281 -6.51 22.24 17.05
CA ARG A 281 -6.07 23.11 15.94
C ARG A 281 -5.31 24.35 16.41
N GLN A 282 -5.72 24.94 17.55
CA GLN A 282 -5.03 26.10 18.09
C GLN A 282 -3.61 25.73 18.56
N ALA A 283 -3.45 24.57 19.21
CA ALA A 283 -2.13 24.08 19.61
C ALA A 283 -1.23 23.80 18.39
N ASP A 284 -1.78 23.18 17.34
CA ASP A 284 -1.04 22.91 16.10
C ASP A 284 -0.61 24.20 15.39
N LYS A 285 -1.47 25.21 15.36
CA LYS A 285 -1.12 26.55 14.86
C LYS A 285 0.02 27.17 15.67
N LEU A 286 -0.02 27.10 16.99
CA LEU A 286 1.05 27.62 17.85
C LEU A 286 2.39 26.90 17.59
N LEU A 287 2.37 25.60 17.29
CA LEU A 287 3.57 24.87 16.87
C LEU A 287 4.13 25.42 15.55
N SER A 288 3.28 25.70 14.57
CA SER A 288 3.70 26.29 13.29
C SER A 288 4.26 27.71 13.43
N GLU A 289 3.93 28.40 14.52
CA GLU A 289 4.45 29.73 14.89
C GLU A 289 5.70 29.64 15.81
N ASN A 290 6.25 28.42 16.04
CA ASN A 290 7.37 28.13 16.94
C ASN A 290 7.10 28.56 18.41
N ARG A 291 5.85 28.48 18.87
CA ARG A 291 5.41 28.84 20.24
C ARG A 291 5.16 27.59 21.07
N LEU A 292 6.21 26.76 21.22
CA LEU A 292 6.13 25.44 21.85
C LEU A 292 5.52 25.45 23.25
N ARG A 293 5.91 26.41 24.12
CA ARG A 293 5.40 26.47 25.49
C ARG A 293 3.88 26.70 25.55
N GLU A 294 3.39 27.56 24.71
CA GLU A 294 1.96 27.88 24.64
C GLU A 294 1.18 26.73 24.03
N ALA A 295 1.71 26.12 22.97
CA ALA A 295 1.12 24.91 22.39
C ALA A 295 1.00 23.77 23.41
N LEU A 296 2.03 23.56 24.24
CA LEU A 296 1.98 22.52 25.28
C LEU A 296 0.93 22.81 26.37
N ALA A 297 0.65 24.10 26.69
CA ALA A 297 -0.41 24.46 27.63
C ALA A 297 -1.80 24.15 27.04
N GLU A 298 -2.06 24.52 25.79
CA GLU A 298 -3.31 24.19 25.09
C GLU A 298 -3.53 22.68 24.99
N ILE A 299 -2.50 21.92 24.65
CA ILE A 299 -2.56 20.44 24.59
C ILE A 299 -2.95 19.87 25.96
N GLU A 300 -2.42 20.43 27.05
CA GLU A 300 -2.74 19.98 28.42
C GLU A 300 -4.21 20.23 28.75
N GLU A 301 -4.77 21.39 28.40
CA GLU A 301 -6.18 21.71 28.62
C GLU A 301 -7.10 20.74 27.88
N VAL A 302 -6.82 20.47 26.60
CA VAL A 302 -7.58 19.49 25.80
C VAL A 302 -7.45 18.08 26.39
N GLN A 303 -6.25 17.69 26.87
CA GLN A 303 -6.03 16.38 27.50
C GLN A 303 -6.83 16.20 28.79
N GLN A 304 -7.00 17.28 29.58
CA GLN A 304 -7.79 17.24 30.82
C GLN A 304 -9.30 17.07 30.51
N THR A 305 -9.77 17.64 29.41
CA THR A 305 -11.14 17.50 28.95
C THR A 305 -11.39 16.10 28.35
N TYR A 306 -10.48 15.59 27.51
CA TYR A 306 -10.61 14.31 26.80
C TYR A 306 -9.61 13.27 27.32
N LYS A 307 -9.77 12.83 28.56
CA LYS A 307 -8.83 11.92 29.26
C LYS A 307 -8.66 10.55 28.60
N SER A 308 -9.67 10.07 27.88
CA SER A 308 -9.66 8.81 27.14
C SER A 308 -8.90 8.91 25.82
N SER A 309 -8.89 10.07 25.17
CA SER A 309 -8.22 10.28 23.89
C SER A 309 -6.71 10.23 24.02
N VAL A 310 -6.06 9.64 23.01
CA VAL A 310 -4.60 9.64 22.88
C VAL A 310 -4.10 10.76 21.96
N LEU A 311 -4.98 11.47 21.26
CA LEU A 311 -4.61 12.50 20.28
C LEU A 311 -3.86 13.67 20.88
N PRO A 312 -4.22 14.23 22.07
CA PRO A 312 -3.44 15.29 22.72
C PRO A 312 -2.01 14.82 23.06
N ALA A 313 -1.88 13.59 23.58
CA ALA A 313 -0.56 13.01 23.87
C ALA A 313 0.27 12.77 22.58
N MET A 314 -0.37 12.36 21.47
CA MET A 314 0.29 12.23 20.17
C MET A 314 0.84 13.58 19.69
N LEU A 315 0.03 14.63 19.74
CA LEU A 315 0.48 15.99 19.38
C LEU A 315 1.62 16.46 20.28
N ARG A 316 1.53 16.24 21.61
CA ARG A 316 2.59 16.59 22.58
C ARG A 316 3.91 15.86 22.25
N GLY A 317 3.86 14.55 22.00
CA GLY A 317 5.06 13.78 21.64
C GLY A 317 5.67 14.24 20.32
N SER A 318 4.82 14.55 19.33
CA SER A 318 5.21 15.12 18.05
C SER A 318 5.87 16.49 18.20
N ALA A 319 5.32 17.36 19.06
CA ALA A 319 5.86 18.69 19.35
C ALA A 319 7.29 18.61 19.89
N TYR A 320 7.55 17.71 20.86
CA TYR A 320 8.91 17.48 21.34
C TYR A 320 9.83 16.92 20.25
N TYR A 321 9.37 15.96 19.45
CA TYR A 321 10.18 15.41 18.36
C TYR A 321 10.60 16.48 17.34
N MET A 322 9.72 17.43 17.02
CA MET A 322 9.93 18.47 16.00
C MET A 322 10.66 19.72 16.52
N ALA A 323 10.86 19.86 17.81
CA ALA A 323 11.56 21.02 18.39
C ALA A 323 13.07 20.97 18.09
N PHE A 324 13.43 21.08 16.80
CA PHE A 324 14.81 20.93 16.32
C PHE A 324 15.77 21.98 16.89
N ASP A 325 15.23 23.12 17.35
CA ASP A 325 15.94 24.22 18.00
C ASP A 325 16.23 23.99 19.50
N GLN A 326 15.71 22.89 20.10
CA GLN A 326 15.89 22.53 21.50
C GLN A 326 16.98 21.46 21.69
N ASP A 327 17.42 21.25 22.95
CA ASP A 327 18.33 20.17 23.27
C ASP A 327 17.83 18.81 22.75
N ARG A 328 18.62 18.19 21.91
CA ARG A 328 18.24 16.97 21.19
C ARG A 328 17.94 15.81 22.11
N GLN A 329 18.80 15.56 23.11
CA GLN A 329 18.62 14.41 23.99
C GLN A 329 17.37 14.58 24.85
N ALA A 330 17.17 15.74 25.46
CA ALA A 330 16.04 16.02 26.33
C ALA A 330 14.69 15.93 25.57
N ARG A 331 14.62 16.48 24.33
CA ARG A 331 13.39 16.41 23.54
C ARG A 331 13.05 15.00 23.07
N LEU A 332 14.06 14.21 22.66
CA LEU A 332 13.85 12.83 22.23
C LEU A 332 13.48 11.91 23.40
N ASP A 333 14.06 12.11 24.59
CA ASP A 333 13.67 11.37 25.80
C ASP A 333 12.24 11.70 26.23
N SER A 334 11.84 12.97 26.15
CA SER A 334 10.48 13.41 26.40
C SER A 334 9.48 12.78 25.42
N ALA A 335 9.78 12.83 24.13
CA ALA A 335 8.94 12.22 23.09
C ALA A 335 8.82 10.71 23.29
N GLN A 336 9.93 10.01 23.54
CA GLN A 336 9.94 8.56 23.80
C GLN A 336 9.02 8.18 24.96
N ALA A 337 9.16 8.87 26.09
CA ALA A 337 8.36 8.59 27.30
C ALA A 337 6.85 8.81 27.04
N ILE A 338 6.49 9.78 26.20
CA ILE A 338 5.09 10.03 25.84
C ILE A 338 4.56 8.90 24.95
N PHE A 339 5.25 8.54 23.89
CA PHE A 339 4.80 7.49 22.97
C PHE A 339 4.73 6.12 23.65
N GLN A 340 5.67 5.78 24.53
CA GLN A 340 5.60 4.57 25.35
C GLN A 340 4.36 4.56 26.24
N ARG A 341 3.98 5.68 26.87
CA ARG A 341 2.74 5.79 27.66
C ARG A 341 1.48 5.62 26.82
N ILE A 342 1.47 6.11 25.58
CA ILE A 342 0.36 5.87 24.67
C ILE A 342 0.23 4.37 24.37
N LEU A 343 1.33 3.69 24.07
CA LEU A 343 1.33 2.25 23.80
C LEU A 343 0.96 1.39 25.01
N GLN A 344 1.23 1.85 26.24
CA GLN A 344 0.72 1.21 27.46
C GLN A 344 -0.81 1.26 27.56
N LYS A 345 -1.44 2.33 27.05
CA LYS A 345 -2.91 2.49 27.02
C LYS A 345 -3.55 1.82 25.81
N LYS A 346 -2.93 1.92 24.65
CA LYS A 346 -3.39 1.40 23.35
C LYS A 346 -2.24 0.65 22.67
N GLN A 347 -2.03 -0.60 23.05
CA GLN A 347 -0.90 -1.43 22.63
C GLN A 347 -0.74 -1.53 21.11
N HIS A 348 -1.84 -1.49 20.35
CA HIS A 348 -1.83 -1.68 18.89
C HIS A 348 -1.96 -0.36 18.10
N TYR A 349 -1.75 0.80 18.72
CA TYR A 349 -1.95 2.08 18.06
C TYR A 349 -0.81 2.41 17.10
N GLY A 350 -1.02 2.17 15.81
CA GLY A 350 -0.03 2.33 14.72
C GLY A 350 0.71 3.66 14.74
N PRO A 351 0.04 4.82 14.86
CA PRO A 351 0.74 6.12 14.90
C PRO A 351 1.76 6.25 16.02
N ALA A 352 1.49 5.68 17.22
CA ALA A 352 2.45 5.75 18.32
C ALA A 352 3.62 4.78 18.12
N HIS A 353 3.41 3.62 17.48
CA HIS A 353 4.51 2.74 17.07
C HIS A 353 5.43 3.44 16.08
N ASN A 354 4.89 4.08 15.04
CA ASN A 354 5.68 4.85 14.09
C ASN A 354 6.48 5.98 14.77
N ALA A 355 5.80 6.74 15.61
CA ALA A 355 6.44 7.86 16.32
C ALA A 355 7.56 7.39 17.25
N LEU A 356 7.37 6.29 17.96
CA LEU A 356 8.42 5.69 18.78
C LEU A 356 9.59 5.19 17.93
N ALA A 357 9.33 4.56 16.80
CA ALA A 357 10.36 4.15 15.85
C ALA A 357 11.15 5.36 15.31
N ALA A 358 10.47 6.48 15.02
CA ALA A 358 11.13 7.72 14.58
C ALA A 358 12.11 8.25 15.63
N VAL A 359 11.70 8.26 16.90
CA VAL A 359 12.57 8.67 18.02
C VAL A 359 13.77 7.75 18.15
N ILE A 360 13.55 6.42 18.17
CA ILE A 360 14.63 5.43 18.28
C ILE A 360 15.62 5.61 17.12
N LYS A 361 15.14 5.73 15.89
CA LYS A 361 16.00 5.91 14.72
C LYS A 361 16.81 7.20 14.81
N GLN A 362 16.22 8.31 15.24
CA GLN A 362 16.96 9.56 15.39
C GLN A 362 18.09 9.43 16.44
N LYS A 363 17.86 8.73 17.56
CA LYS A 363 18.92 8.41 18.53
C LYS A 363 20.01 7.55 17.91
N GLN A 364 19.67 6.57 17.08
CA GLN A 364 20.64 5.74 16.37
C GLN A 364 21.49 6.55 15.38
N LEU A 365 20.84 7.41 14.57
CA LEU A 365 21.52 8.23 13.58
C LEU A 365 22.52 9.23 14.22
N THR A 366 22.19 9.79 15.40
CA THR A 366 23.07 10.73 16.10
C THR A 366 24.32 10.07 16.67
N TYR A 367 24.39 8.75 16.74
CA TYR A 367 25.57 7.98 17.16
C TYR A 367 26.47 7.56 15.98
N LEU A 368 26.09 7.88 14.72
CA LEU A 368 26.96 7.60 13.55
C LEU A 368 28.31 8.34 13.70
N HIS A 369 29.41 7.65 13.38
CA HIS A 369 30.76 8.23 13.44
C HIS A 369 30.95 9.49 12.59
N ASN A 370 30.16 9.64 11.52
CA ASN A 370 30.20 10.78 10.59
C ASN A 370 29.00 11.73 10.76
N TYR A 371 28.25 11.63 11.85
CA TYR A 371 27.05 12.42 12.06
C TYR A 371 27.29 13.94 11.91
N ASP A 372 28.33 14.47 12.58
CA ASP A 372 28.64 15.90 12.55
C ASP A 372 29.01 16.40 11.13
N SER A 373 29.71 15.57 10.35
CA SER A 373 30.02 15.89 8.95
C SER A 373 28.75 15.96 8.08
N LEU A 374 27.82 15.03 8.28
CA LEU A 374 26.54 15.03 7.56
C LEU A 374 25.66 16.22 7.98
N GLN A 375 25.64 16.53 9.28
CA GLN A 375 24.94 17.71 9.81
C GLN A 375 25.49 19.01 9.18
N GLN A 376 26.81 19.12 9.05
CA GLN A 376 27.44 20.26 8.41
C GLN A 376 27.03 20.41 6.95
N VAL A 377 26.93 19.29 6.19
CA VAL A 377 26.43 19.31 4.80
C VAL A 377 25.01 19.82 4.73
N VAL A 378 24.12 19.38 5.64
CA VAL A 378 22.75 19.89 5.72
C VAL A 378 22.75 21.39 5.99
N GLN A 379 23.45 21.87 7.00
CA GLN A 379 23.49 23.28 7.39
C GLN A 379 24.06 24.21 6.30
N GLN A 380 24.97 23.72 5.48
CA GLN A 380 25.57 24.45 4.35
C GLN A 380 24.73 24.39 3.06
N THR A 381 23.64 23.62 3.06
CA THR A 381 22.77 23.51 1.88
C THR A 381 22.09 24.83 1.56
N VAL A 382 22.26 25.29 0.29
CA VAL A 382 21.66 26.51 -0.24
C VAL A 382 20.50 26.19 -1.16
N ILE A 383 19.32 26.74 -0.87
CA ILE A 383 18.11 26.60 -1.71
C ILE A 383 18.20 27.58 -2.88
N LYS A 384 18.42 27.04 -4.09
CA LYS A 384 18.66 27.86 -5.29
C LYS A 384 17.39 28.40 -5.94
N ASP A 385 16.22 27.77 -5.75
CA ASP A 385 14.92 28.19 -6.26
C ASP A 385 13.87 28.23 -5.13
N PRO A 386 13.96 29.19 -4.20
CA PRO A 386 13.07 29.22 -3.04
C PRO A 386 11.59 29.45 -3.40
N VAL A 387 11.32 30.10 -4.53
CA VAL A 387 9.95 30.41 -4.96
C VAL A 387 9.20 29.16 -5.39
N ASN A 388 9.75 28.37 -6.31
CA ASN A 388 9.11 27.15 -6.76
C ASN A 388 9.23 26.05 -5.69
N PHE A 389 10.32 26.02 -4.92
CA PHE A 389 10.45 25.11 -3.77
C PHE A 389 9.30 25.32 -2.76
N ALA A 390 9.02 26.56 -2.35
CA ALA A 390 7.93 26.85 -1.43
C ALA A 390 6.53 26.53 -2.02
N ARG A 391 6.38 26.60 -3.35
CA ARG A 391 5.12 26.21 -4.00
C ARG A 391 4.91 24.69 -4.02
N VAL A 392 5.98 23.94 -4.26
CA VAL A 392 5.92 22.48 -4.32
C VAL A 392 5.94 21.87 -2.91
N PHE A 393 6.71 22.43 -1.98
CA PHE A 393 6.82 22.00 -0.59
C PHE A 393 6.27 23.09 0.37
N PRO A 394 4.94 23.29 0.42
CA PRO A 394 4.37 24.47 1.11
C PRO A 394 4.48 24.44 2.63
N ASP A 395 4.64 23.25 3.21
CA ASP A 395 4.61 23.05 4.67
C ASP A 395 5.99 22.87 5.32
N VAL A 396 7.09 23.00 4.56
CA VAL A 396 8.44 22.93 5.16
C VAL A 396 8.71 24.05 6.16
N THR A 397 7.95 25.15 6.09
CA THR A 397 8.00 26.27 7.03
C THR A 397 7.23 26.03 8.32
N TYR A 398 6.48 24.94 8.41
CA TYR A 398 5.82 24.50 9.66
C TYR A 398 6.84 24.19 10.77
N TYR A 399 8.03 23.75 10.40
CA TYR A 399 9.09 23.32 11.32
C TYR A 399 9.99 24.49 11.72
N PRO A 400 10.47 24.53 12.99
CA PRO A 400 11.31 25.62 13.47
C PRO A 400 12.64 25.70 12.69
N GLY A 401 13.08 26.93 12.40
CA GLY A 401 14.33 27.20 11.71
C GLY A 401 14.33 26.81 10.23
N ASN A 402 15.52 26.58 9.66
CA ASN A 402 15.71 26.25 8.25
C ASN A 402 16.15 24.79 8.03
N GLU A 403 16.34 24.04 9.10
CA GLU A 403 16.96 22.70 9.05
C GLU A 403 16.15 21.74 8.18
N VAL A 404 14.83 21.69 8.35
CA VAL A 404 13.96 20.81 7.56
C VAL A 404 13.95 21.19 6.09
N GLN A 405 13.93 22.49 5.77
CA GLN A 405 14.02 22.97 4.38
C GLN A 405 15.34 22.53 3.73
N GLN A 406 16.44 22.67 4.44
CA GLN A 406 17.78 22.26 3.99
C GLN A 406 17.87 20.72 3.85
N MET A 407 17.32 19.98 4.81
CA MET A 407 17.22 18.52 4.73
C MET A 407 16.44 18.06 3.49
N VAL A 408 15.28 18.63 3.22
CA VAL A 408 14.49 18.29 2.02
C VAL A 408 15.26 18.61 0.75
N TRP A 409 15.79 19.83 0.64
CA TRP A 409 16.50 20.26 -0.56
C TRP A 409 17.72 19.38 -0.87
N SER A 410 18.51 19.04 0.14
CA SER A 410 19.74 18.25 -0.01
C SER A 410 19.51 16.84 -0.60
N GLN A 411 18.29 16.33 -0.51
CA GLN A 411 17.92 14.99 -0.95
C GLN A 411 17.35 14.93 -2.39
N LEU A 412 17.04 16.08 -3.03
CA LEU A 412 16.30 16.10 -4.30
C LEU A 412 17.21 16.03 -5.54
N TYR A 413 18.48 16.37 -5.42
CA TYR A 413 19.45 16.36 -6.54
C TYR A 413 18.92 17.13 -7.77
N GLU A 414 19.14 16.64 -8.98
CA GLU A 414 18.66 17.23 -10.23
C GLU A 414 17.14 17.19 -10.41
N SER A 415 16.40 16.42 -9.59
CA SER A 415 14.93 16.39 -9.68
C SER A 415 14.24 17.71 -9.35
N ILE A 416 14.97 18.69 -8.79
CA ILE A 416 14.51 20.09 -8.65
C ILE A 416 14.06 20.69 -9.98
N VAL A 417 14.54 20.16 -11.11
CA VAL A 417 14.12 20.54 -12.47
C VAL A 417 12.60 20.48 -12.64
N TYR A 418 11.91 19.61 -11.93
CA TYR A 418 10.47 19.40 -12.06
C TYR A 418 9.61 20.44 -11.32
N PHE A 419 10.19 21.34 -10.51
CA PHE A 419 9.44 22.36 -9.78
C PHE A 419 8.55 23.25 -10.67
N PRO A 420 9.02 23.83 -11.77
CA PRO A 420 8.15 24.65 -12.62
C PRO A 420 7.02 23.84 -13.29
N PHE A 421 7.23 22.58 -13.63
CA PHE A 421 6.23 21.70 -14.23
C PHE A 421 5.11 21.35 -13.22
N LEU A 422 5.49 21.00 -12.01
CA LEU A 422 4.55 20.68 -10.92
C LEU A 422 3.82 21.93 -10.44
N SER A 423 4.53 23.02 -10.24
CA SER A 423 3.96 24.32 -9.84
C SER A 423 2.95 24.82 -10.87
N LYS A 424 3.18 24.65 -12.18
CA LYS A 424 2.22 24.98 -13.24
C LYS A 424 0.91 24.21 -13.12
N GLN A 425 0.97 22.98 -12.67
CA GLN A 425 -0.18 22.11 -12.45
C GLN A 425 -0.83 22.30 -11.06
N GLY A 426 -0.21 23.10 -10.18
CA GLY A 426 -0.66 23.27 -8.78
C GLY A 426 -0.44 22.01 -7.93
N GLU A 427 0.51 21.15 -8.32
CA GLU A 427 0.88 19.96 -7.55
C GLU A 427 1.73 20.36 -6.34
N THR A 428 1.51 19.70 -5.21
CA THR A 428 2.23 19.94 -3.95
C THR A 428 2.75 18.64 -3.38
N PHE A 429 3.83 18.76 -2.60
CA PHE A 429 4.40 17.67 -1.83
C PHE A 429 4.49 18.12 -0.38
N VAL A 430 3.83 17.41 0.54
CA VAL A 430 3.74 17.78 1.94
C VAL A 430 4.65 16.93 2.81
N ILE A 431 5.10 17.50 3.93
CA ILE A 431 5.96 16.86 4.94
C ILE A 431 5.19 16.76 6.26
N PRO A 432 4.27 15.78 6.39
CA PRO A 432 3.43 15.70 7.59
C PRO A 432 4.24 15.37 8.85
N PRO A 433 3.94 16.02 9.99
CA PRO A 433 4.51 15.69 11.30
C PRO A 433 3.98 14.34 11.82
N LEU A 434 4.57 13.83 12.92
CA LEU A 434 4.28 12.48 13.43
C LEU A 434 2.81 12.25 13.83
N HIS A 435 2.09 13.28 14.25
CA HIS A 435 0.68 13.20 14.69
C HIS A 435 -0.34 13.29 13.54
N VAL A 436 0.11 13.59 12.32
CA VAL A 436 -0.76 13.75 11.14
C VAL A 436 -0.73 12.49 10.29
N ASP A 437 -1.90 11.87 10.09
CA ASP A 437 -2.07 10.73 9.18
C ASP A 437 -2.21 11.18 7.72
N LEU A 438 -2.09 10.25 6.76
CA LEU A 438 -2.20 10.56 5.33
C LEU A 438 -3.58 11.09 4.93
N ALA A 439 -4.65 10.69 5.61
CA ALA A 439 -5.99 11.19 5.27
C ALA A 439 -6.12 12.69 5.54
N ILE A 440 -5.50 13.15 6.62
CA ILE A 440 -5.41 14.59 6.96
C ILE A 440 -4.44 15.29 6.00
N ALA A 441 -3.22 14.77 5.85
CA ALA A 441 -2.17 15.37 5.01
C ALA A 441 -2.64 15.53 3.55
N MET A 442 -3.27 14.52 2.98
CA MET A 442 -3.74 14.48 1.60
C MET A 442 -5.20 14.94 1.44
N LYS A 443 -5.86 15.36 2.51
CA LYS A 443 -7.28 15.80 2.54
C LYS A 443 -8.21 14.80 1.87
N SER A 444 -7.99 13.52 2.11
CA SER A 444 -8.73 12.43 1.49
C SER A 444 -9.00 11.28 2.48
N PRO A 445 -10.27 10.99 2.77
CA PRO A 445 -10.66 9.87 3.64
C PRO A 445 -10.30 8.49 3.06
N TYR A 446 -9.96 8.41 1.78
CA TYR A 446 -9.50 7.20 1.11
C TYR A 446 -8.39 6.49 1.90
N PHE A 447 -7.43 7.25 2.43
CA PHE A 447 -6.29 6.69 3.16
C PHE A 447 -6.65 6.00 4.49
N ARG A 448 -7.85 6.25 5.04
CA ARG A 448 -8.36 5.56 6.24
C ARG A 448 -9.19 4.32 5.93
N GLN A 449 -9.52 4.06 4.67
CA GLN A 449 -10.41 2.97 4.27
C GLN A 449 -9.75 1.93 3.37
N ALA A 450 -8.58 2.20 2.83
CA ALA A 450 -7.93 1.35 1.84
C ALA A 450 -6.62 0.75 2.35
N THR A 451 -6.21 -0.35 1.71
CA THR A 451 -4.89 -0.96 1.86
C THR A 451 -4.06 -0.79 0.60
N THR A 452 -2.75 -0.94 0.76
CA THR A 452 -1.82 -1.09 -0.36
C THR A 452 -1.94 -2.49 -0.98
N PHE A 453 -1.24 -2.71 -2.09
CA PHE A 453 -1.15 -4.00 -2.78
C PHE A 453 -0.58 -5.14 -1.88
N ASP A 454 0.20 -4.81 -0.85
CA ASP A 454 0.82 -5.73 0.11
C ASP A 454 0.11 -5.75 1.48
N ASN A 455 -1.17 -5.39 1.48
CA ASN A 455 -2.09 -5.40 2.62
C ASN A 455 -1.71 -4.48 3.79
N ARG A 456 -0.90 -3.44 3.57
CA ARG A 456 -0.65 -2.42 4.59
C ARG A 456 -1.79 -1.40 4.65
N GLN A 457 -2.14 -0.95 5.85
CA GLN A 457 -3.14 0.10 6.03
C GLN A 457 -2.57 1.46 5.58
N TRP A 458 -3.20 2.08 4.58
CA TRP A 458 -2.75 3.38 4.05
C TRP A 458 -2.71 4.48 5.10
N MET A 459 -3.60 4.46 6.10
CA MET A 459 -3.65 5.48 7.15
C MET A 459 -2.35 5.63 7.94
N ASP A 460 -1.62 4.53 8.15
CA ASP A 460 -0.39 4.48 8.93
C ASP A 460 0.87 4.58 8.05
N ILE A 461 0.73 4.53 6.72
CA ILE A 461 1.86 4.73 5.80
C ILE A 461 2.30 6.19 5.85
N ARG A 462 3.60 6.41 5.82
CA ARG A 462 4.21 7.71 6.08
C ARG A 462 4.80 8.37 4.84
N GLY A 463 4.57 7.78 3.66
CA GLY A 463 4.90 8.33 2.35
C GLY A 463 3.90 7.87 1.31
N VAL A 464 3.60 8.71 0.33
CA VAL A 464 2.72 8.40 -0.78
C VAL A 464 3.09 9.18 -2.03
N GLY A 465 3.13 8.48 -3.15
CA GLY A 465 3.52 9.03 -4.44
C GLY A 465 2.65 10.15 -4.99
N SER A 466 1.46 10.38 -4.41
CA SER A 466 0.63 11.54 -4.75
C SER A 466 1.10 12.85 -4.11
N GLY A 467 2.15 12.84 -3.30
CA GLY A 467 2.86 14.02 -2.83
C GLY A 467 3.01 14.17 -1.33
N ALA A 468 3.44 13.11 -0.61
CA ALA A 468 3.80 13.24 0.80
C ALA A 468 4.96 12.30 1.20
N ALA A 469 5.84 12.80 2.09
CA ALA A 469 6.76 11.98 2.87
C ALA A 469 6.95 12.63 4.25
N ALA A 470 6.73 11.87 5.32
CA ALA A 470 6.70 12.42 6.66
C ALA A 470 8.08 12.84 7.18
N ILE A 471 8.08 13.69 8.22
CA ILE A 471 9.27 14.33 8.79
C ILE A 471 10.36 13.32 9.19
N GLU A 472 9.98 12.16 9.70
CA GLU A 472 10.94 11.12 10.07
C GLU A 472 11.71 10.57 8.87
N TYR A 473 11.13 10.59 7.69
CA TYR A 473 11.82 10.22 6.45
C TYR A 473 12.75 11.32 5.93
N VAL A 474 12.38 12.58 6.14
CA VAL A 474 13.27 13.70 5.85
C VAL A 474 14.57 13.56 6.65
N VAL A 475 14.45 13.29 7.96
CA VAL A 475 15.62 13.07 8.83
C VAL A 475 16.46 11.88 8.34
N ARG A 476 15.83 10.73 8.08
CA ARG A 476 16.53 9.50 7.66
C ARG A 476 17.31 9.67 6.34
N GLY A 477 16.70 10.33 5.37
CA GLY A 477 17.32 10.55 4.07
C GLY A 477 18.52 11.50 4.14
N SER A 478 18.42 12.56 4.95
CA SER A 478 19.51 13.52 5.14
C SER A 478 20.78 12.90 5.73
N TYR A 479 20.63 11.82 6.47
CA TYR A 479 21.76 11.07 7.05
C TYR A 479 22.08 9.77 6.29
N LEU A 480 21.76 9.72 4.99
CA LEU A 480 22.10 8.64 4.04
C LEU A 480 21.55 7.24 4.40
N GLU A 481 20.53 7.17 5.27
CA GLU A 481 19.90 5.90 5.59
C GLU A 481 18.96 5.47 4.47
N ARG A 482 17.91 6.27 4.20
CA ARG A 482 16.97 5.99 3.10
C ARG A 482 16.27 7.28 2.64
N ASN A 483 16.41 7.61 1.37
CA ASN A 483 15.82 8.80 0.78
C ASN A 483 14.36 8.52 0.31
N VAL A 484 13.44 8.50 1.26
CA VAL A 484 12.01 8.32 0.96
C VAL A 484 11.40 9.60 0.36
N VAL A 485 11.91 10.77 0.72
CA VAL A 485 11.47 12.05 0.14
C VAL A 485 11.61 12.01 -1.38
N LEU A 486 12.80 11.67 -1.87
CA LEU A 486 13.03 11.57 -3.32
C LEU A 486 12.25 10.40 -3.94
N HIS A 487 12.14 9.25 -3.25
CA HIS A 487 11.36 8.12 -3.72
C HIS A 487 9.90 8.52 -4.02
N GLU A 488 9.21 9.15 -3.06
CA GLU A 488 7.82 9.59 -3.23
C GLU A 488 7.70 10.77 -4.21
N TYR A 489 8.72 11.64 -4.25
CA TYR A 489 8.76 12.73 -5.22
C TYR A 489 8.96 12.23 -6.65
N VAL A 490 9.69 11.11 -6.85
CA VAL A 490 9.78 10.42 -8.15
C VAL A 490 8.39 10.00 -8.62
N HIS A 491 7.60 9.36 -7.76
CA HIS A 491 6.23 9.00 -8.12
C HIS A 491 5.41 10.21 -8.58
N LEU A 492 5.55 11.35 -7.87
CA LEU A 492 4.81 12.56 -8.21
C LEU A 492 5.19 13.09 -9.60
N PHE A 493 6.47 13.30 -9.89
CA PHE A 493 6.86 13.80 -11.20
C PHE A 493 6.73 12.74 -12.31
N HIS A 494 6.93 11.45 -12.02
CA HIS A 494 6.68 10.35 -12.95
C HIS A 494 5.21 10.33 -13.41
N GLY A 495 4.28 10.47 -12.48
CA GLY A 495 2.85 10.48 -12.78
C GLY A 495 2.31 11.81 -13.34
N ARG A 496 3.07 12.91 -13.30
CA ARG A 496 2.60 14.26 -13.68
C ARG A 496 3.38 14.92 -14.81
N VAL A 497 4.58 14.44 -15.10
CA VAL A 497 5.49 15.12 -16.01
C VAL A 497 6.09 14.17 -17.07
N PHE A 498 6.25 12.88 -16.76
CA PHE A 498 6.75 11.92 -17.75
C PHE A 498 5.74 11.74 -18.88
N THR A 499 6.27 11.77 -20.09
CA THR A 499 5.52 11.52 -21.33
C THR A 499 5.09 10.04 -21.42
N ASP A 500 4.09 9.73 -22.26
CA ASP A 500 3.71 8.35 -22.57
C ASP A 500 4.89 7.50 -23.03
N ALA A 501 5.77 8.06 -23.87
CA ALA A 501 6.96 7.38 -24.35
C ALA A 501 7.97 7.05 -23.24
N GLU A 502 8.18 7.96 -22.28
CA GLU A 502 9.03 7.73 -21.12
C GLU A 502 8.42 6.66 -20.20
N ASN A 503 7.11 6.72 -19.95
CA ASN A 503 6.38 5.73 -19.16
C ASN A 503 6.48 4.33 -19.77
N ARG A 504 6.27 4.18 -21.09
CA ARG A 504 6.44 2.93 -21.83
C ARG A 504 7.89 2.41 -21.76
N ALA A 505 8.87 3.29 -21.83
CA ALA A 505 10.28 2.94 -21.70
C ALA A 505 10.59 2.39 -20.29
N VAL A 506 10.10 3.02 -19.24
CA VAL A 506 10.26 2.55 -17.84
C VAL A 506 9.62 1.16 -17.66
N ARG A 507 8.38 0.95 -18.16
CA ARG A 507 7.71 -0.34 -18.07
C ARG A 507 8.45 -1.44 -18.81
N ARG A 508 8.91 -1.17 -20.03
CA ARG A 508 9.72 -2.13 -20.81
C ARG A 508 11.00 -2.53 -20.09
N LEU A 509 11.73 -1.55 -19.52
CA LEU A 509 12.93 -1.80 -18.73
C LEU A 509 12.61 -2.65 -17.51
N TYR A 510 11.53 -2.35 -16.81
CA TYR A 510 11.07 -3.12 -15.66
C TYR A 510 10.77 -4.58 -16.04
N TYR A 511 9.98 -4.83 -17.08
CA TYR A 511 9.65 -6.20 -17.49
C TYR A 511 10.88 -6.99 -17.91
N ASN A 512 11.83 -6.34 -18.60
CA ASN A 512 13.11 -6.94 -18.95
C ASN A 512 13.95 -7.25 -17.70
N ALA A 513 13.99 -6.33 -16.73
CA ALA A 513 14.71 -6.54 -15.47
C ALA A 513 14.10 -7.69 -14.65
N MET A 514 12.77 -7.78 -14.60
CA MET A 514 12.07 -8.90 -13.95
C MET A 514 12.39 -10.26 -14.62
N ALA A 515 12.33 -10.31 -15.93
CA ALA A 515 12.62 -11.53 -16.68
C ALA A 515 14.06 -12.04 -16.50
N GLN A 516 15.00 -11.13 -16.22
CA GLN A 516 16.43 -11.42 -16.09
C GLN A 516 16.92 -11.40 -14.62
N GLY A 517 16.03 -11.18 -13.64
CA GLY A 517 16.38 -11.09 -12.22
C GLY A 517 17.31 -9.93 -11.88
N ARG A 518 17.20 -8.80 -12.61
CA ARG A 518 18.06 -7.61 -12.47
C ARG A 518 17.51 -6.52 -11.57
N THR A 519 16.29 -6.65 -11.05
CA THR A 519 15.72 -5.67 -10.10
C THR A 519 16.58 -5.59 -8.83
N LEU A 520 16.80 -4.38 -8.31
CA LEU A 520 17.76 -4.15 -7.23
C LEU A 520 17.34 -4.81 -5.91
N ASP A 521 16.06 -4.71 -5.58
CA ASP A 521 15.50 -5.24 -4.34
C ASP A 521 14.02 -5.61 -4.51
N TYR A 522 13.42 -6.07 -3.43
CA TYR A 522 12.00 -6.43 -3.36
C TYR A 522 11.06 -5.30 -3.80
N TYR A 523 11.37 -4.05 -3.43
CA TYR A 523 10.53 -2.92 -3.77
C TYR A 523 10.58 -2.61 -5.26
N SER A 524 11.78 -2.55 -5.82
CA SER A 524 11.97 -2.35 -7.27
C SER A 524 11.41 -3.50 -8.11
N ALA A 525 11.27 -4.71 -7.53
CA ALA A 525 10.65 -5.87 -8.18
C ALA A 525 9.12 -5.87 -8.11
N ASN A 526 8.51 -4.93 -7.40
CA ASN A 526 7.11 -5.00 -7.04
C ASN A 526 6.16 -4.60 -8.17
N ASN A 527 6.40 -3.41 -8.72
CA ASN A 527 5.67 -2.87 -9.85
C ASN A 527 6.50 -1.82 -10.60
N GLU A 528 5.98 -1.38 -11.73
CA GLU A 528 6.63 -0.48 -12.66
C GLU A 528 6.96 0.89 -12.05
N HIS A 529 6.09 1.41 -11.17
CA HIS A 529 6.30 2.69 -10.51
C HIS A 529 7.35 2.60 -9.40
N GLU A 530 7.30 1.54 -8.60
CA GLU A 530 8.30 1.27 -7.56
C GLU A 530 9.68 1.03 -8.14
N TYR A 531 9.75 0.42 -9.32
CA TYR A 531 11.02 0.19 -10.02
C TYR A 531 11.78 1.49 -10.27
N LEU A 532 11.12 2.52 -10.81
CA LEU A 532 11.75 3.81 -11.03
C LEU A 532 12.02 4.55 -9.72
N ALA A 533 11.02 4.60 -8.82
CA ALA A 533 11.10 5.36 -7.57
C ALA A 533 12.18 4.83 -6.62
N GLN A 534 12.41 3.52 -6.60
CA GLN A 534 13.43 2.88 -5.77
C GLN A 534 14.84 3.03 -6.36
N THR A 535 14.95 3.14 -7.68
CA THR A 535 16.26 3.14 -8.36
C THR A 535 16.77 4.54 -8.72
N TYR A 536 15.89 5.52 -8.90
CA TYR A 536 16.29 6.90 -9.18
C TYR A 536 17.17 7.51 -8.07
N PRO A 537 16.85 7.38 -6.77
CA PRO A 537 17.77 7.79 -5.69
C PRO A 537 19.11 7.07 -5.74
N ALA A 538 19.12 5.77 -6.06
CA ALA A 538 20.36 4.98 -6.13
C ALA A 538 21.35 5.50 -7.20
N TYR A 539 20.87 6.16 -8.25
CA TYR A 539 21.73 6.80 -9.26
C TYR A 539 22.65 7.86 -8.64
N PHE A 540 22.17 8.61 -7.64
CA PHE A 540 22.89 9.72 -7.00
C PHE A 540 23.64 9.33 -5.73
N GLU A 541 23.33 8.19 -5.13
CA GLU A 541 23.77 7.85 -3.78
C GLU A 541 24.85 6.75 -3.78
N PRO A 542 26.14 7.13 -3.75
CA PRO A 542 27.22 6.17 -3.76
C PRO A 542 27.36 5.38 -2.45
N VAL A 543 26.84 5.92 -1.33
CA VAL A 543 26.98 5.36 0.02
C VAL A 543 25.62 5.33 0.71
N LYS A 544 25.39 4.27 1.48
CA LYS A 544 24.28 4.14 2.43
C LYS A 544 24.84 3.84 3.80
N VAL A 545 24.24 4.41 4.84
CA VAL A 545 24.60 4.13 6.24
C VAL A 545 23.38 3.61 6.98
N HIS A 546 23.61 2.72 7.93
CA HIS A 546 22.56 2.20 8.81
C HIS A 546 21.27 1.78 8.08
N PRO A 547 21.34 1.06 6.96
CA PRO A 547 20.15 0.70 6.22
C PRO A 547 19.19 -0.08 7.11
N LEU A 548 17.92 0.25 7.01
CA LEU A 548 16.88 -0.34 7.85
C LEU A 548 16.83 -1.88 7.72
N ASN A 549 16.96 -2.33 6.48
CA ASN A 549 16.99 -3.73 6.07
C ASN A 549 17.37 -3.77 4.57
N HIS A 550 17.14 -4.91 3.94
CA HIS A 550 17.33 -5.11 2.50
C HIS A 550 16.57 -4.12 1.56
N LYS A 551 15.75 -3.20 2.10
CA LYS A 551 15.00 -2.20 1.30
C LYS A 551 15.76 -0.90 1.05
N SER A 552 16.85 -0.65 1.74
CA SER A 552 17.58 0.63 1.68
C SER A 552 19.07 0.49 1.39
N ILE A 553 19.48 -0.63 0.80
CA ILE A 553 20.89 -0.95 0.54
C ILE A 553 21.41 -0.48 -0.82
N ASN A 554 20.54 -0.01 -1.73
CA ASN A 554 20.89 0.26 -3.12
C ASN A 554 21.76 1.51 -3.26
N THR A 555 22.87 1.38 -3.97
CA THR A 555 23.83 2.43 -4.30
C THR A 555 24.02 2.56 -5.80
N THR A 556 24.72 3.62 -6.22
CA THR A 556 25.09 3.81 -7.64
C THR A 556 25.86 2.61 -8.19
N ALA A 557 26.76 2.01 -7.39
CA ALA A 557 27.51 0.82 -7.79
C ALA A 557 26.62 -0.41 -7.99
N ASP A 558 25.63 -0.62 -7.10
CA ASP A 558 24.66 -1.73 -7.24
C ASP A 558 23.81 -1.57 -8.50
N LEU A 559 23.35 -0.35 -8.78
CA LEU A 559 22.55 -0.04 -9.97
C LEU A 559 23.34 -0.33 -11.25
N LYS A 560 24.59 0.14 -11.33
CA LYS A 560 25.46 -0.14 -12.49
C LYS A 560 25.74 -1.61 -12.71
N ALA A 561 25.98 -2.35 -11.62
CA ALA A 561 26.34 -3.75 -11.69
C ALA A 561 25.14 -4.64 -12.03
N LYS A 562 23.98 -4.37 -11.44
CA LYS A 562 22.82 -5.27 -11.51
C LYS A 562 21.87 -4.90 -12.65
N ASP A 563 21.63 -3.61 -12.90
CA ASP A 563 20.73 -3.13 -13.94
C ASP A 563 21.35 -2.02 -14.80
N PRO A 564 22.36 -2.36 -15.66
CA PRO A 564 23.05 -1.39 -16.50
C PRO A 564 22.15 -0.73 -17.55
N GLU A 565 21.08 -1.37 -18.00
CA GLU A 565 20.12 -0.77 -18.94
C GLU A 565 19.34 0.37 -18.26
N LEU A 566 18.85 0.15 -17.05
CA LEU A 566 18.20 1.20 -16.29
C LEU A 566 19.18 2.33 -15.93
N TYR A 567 20.42 1.97 -15.53
CA TYR A 567 21.44 2.99 -15.28
C TYR A 567 21.63 3.91 -16.51
N THR A 568 21.73 3.33 -17.71
CA THR A 568 21.87 4.08 -18.96
C THR A 568 20.66 4.97 -19.25
N PHE A 569 19.46 4.48 -19.01
CA PHE A 569 18.22 5.27 -19.12
C PHE A 569 18.23 6.46 -18.15
N LEU A 570 18.56 6.21 -16.88
CA LEU A 570 18.62 7.26 -15.85
C LEU A 570 19.73 8.28 -16.17
N ASP A 571 20.88 7.84 -16.66
CA ASP A 571 21.94 8.75 -17.08
C ASP A 571 21.45 9.69 -18.19
N GLY A 572 20.80 9.17 -19.23
CA GLY A 572 20.19 9.97 -20.28
C GLY A 572 19.11 10.94 -19.77
N LEU A 573 18.28 10.49 -18.82
CA LEU A 573 17.27 11.32 -18.17
C LEU A 573 17.92 12.48 -17.39
N VAL A 574 18.93 12.18 -16.57
CA VAL A 574 19.63 13.17 -15.76
C VAL A 574 20.42 14.16 -16.63
N GLN A 575 21.00 13.72 -17.76
CA GLN A 575 21.63 14.63 -18.72
C GLN A 575 20.62 15.65 -19.30
N ARG A 576 19.41 15.22 -19.65
CA ARG A 576 18.34 16.15 -20.09
C ARG A 576 17.93 17.11 -18.98
N GLN A 577 17.82 16.64 -17.75
CA GLN A 577 17.53 17.48 -16.58
C GLN A 577 18.60 18.56 -16.39
N ARG A 578 19.88 18.18 -16.47
CA ARG A 578 21.03 19.11 -16.39
C ARG A 578 21.02 20.12 -17.52
N ALA A 579 20.74 19.69 -18.74
CA ALA A 579 20.65 20.60 -19.89
C ALA A 579 19.53 21.65 -19.69
N TYR A 580 18.36 21.21 -19.22
CA TYR A 580 17.25 22.12 -18.91
C TYR A 580 17.61 23.11 -17.77
N LEU A 581 18.23 22.64 -16.69
CA LEU A 581 18.71 23.49 -15.59
C LEU A 581 19.79 24.47 -16.04
N ALA A 582 20.59 24.14 -17.06
CA ALA A 582 21.56 25.02 -17.70
C ALA A 582 20.95 26.02 -18.70
N GLY A 583 19.61 25.95 -18.92
CA GLY A 583 18.88 26.91 -19.77
C GLY A 583 18.37 26.38 -21.11
N ASP A 584 18.69 25.14 -21.49
CA ASP A 584 18.13 24.50 -22.67
C ASP A 584 16.68 24.01 -22.45
N LYS A 585 15.74 24.91 -22.72
CA LYS A 585 14.31 24.60 -22.54
C LYS A 585 13.81 23.50 -23.50
N GLN A 586 14.46 23.28 -24.64
CA GLN A 586 14.06 22.27 -25.62
C GLN A 586 14.35 20.84 -25.12
N ALA A 587 15.31 20.67 -24.20
CA ALA A 587 15.64 19.38 -23.59
C ALA A 587 14.44 18.67 -22.93
N MET A 588 13.41 19.43 -22.55
CA MET A 588 12.19 18.90 -21.91
C MET A 588 10.90 19.45 -22.55
N ALA A 589 10.91 19.69 -23.86
CA ALA A 589 9.75 20.24 -24.58
C ALA A 589 8.52 19.30 -24.52
N SER A 590 8.70 17.99 -24.75
CA SER A 590 7.61 17.02 -24.70
C SER A 590 7.03 16.87 -23.28
N ASN A 591 7.86 17.07 -22.23
CA ASN A 591 7.37 17.10 -20.86
C ASN A 591 6.48 18.33 -20.57
N TRP A 592 6.77 19.48 -21.19
CA TRP A 592 5.85 20.62 -21.16
C TRP A 592 4.54 20.33 -21.92
N ALA A 593 4.62 19.64 -23.06
CA ALA A 593 3.42 19.21 -23.77
C ALA A 593 2.54 18.30 -22.89
N GLU A 594 3.15 17.38 -22.14
CA GLU A 594 2.45 16.53 -21.16
C GLU A 594 1.78 17.34 -20.05
N VAL A 595 2.46 18.34 -19.48
CA VAL A 595 1.89 19.24 -18.46
C VAL A 595 0.62 19.93 -18.97
N TYR A 596 0.65 20.44 -20.19
CA TYR A 596 -0.51 21.08 -20.79
C TYR A 596 -1.61 20.10 -21.16
N LEU A 597 -1.27 18.87 -21.55
CA LEU A 597 -2.24 17.79 -21.73
C LEU A 597 -2.98 17.48 -20.40
N ASN A 598 -2.26 17.33 -19.29
CA ASN A 598 -2.86 17.10 -17.97
C ASN A 598 -3.80 18.25 -17.55
N LEU A 599 -3.43 19.50 -17.86
CA LEU A 599 -4.31 20.66 -17.61
C LEU A 599 -5.55 20.64 -18.51
N ALA A 600 -5.42 20.20 -19.76
CA ALA A 600 -6.53 20.04 -20.69
C ALA A 600 -7.49 18.96 -20.20
N ASP A 601 -6.99 17.81 -19.71
CA ASP A 601 -7.81 16.73 -19.15
C ASP A 601 -8.60 17.17 -17.91
N ARG A 602 -7.96 17.98 -17.03
CA ARG A 602 -8.68 18.57 -15.88
C ARG A 602 -9.80 19.50 -16.34
N ALA A 603 -9.55 20.37 -17.32
CA ALA A 603 -10.56 21.27 -17.88
C ALA A 603 -11.70 20.47 -18.55
N GLN A 604 -11.39 19.39 -19.27
CA GLN A 604 -12.39 18.50 -19.85
C GLN A 604 -13.29 17.85 -18.79
N ARG A 605 -12.74 17.35 -17.67
CA ARG A 605 -13.51 16.80 -16.56
C ARG A 605 -14.45 17.82 -15.92
N GLN A 606 -14.07 19.10 -15.94
CA GLN A 606 -14.89 20.23 -15.47
C GLN A 606 -15.86 20.73 -16.54
N ASN A 607 -15.90 20.09 -17.73
CA ASN A 607 -16.67 20.50 -18.89
C ASN A 607 -16.29 21.88 -19.47
N GLU A 608 -15.07 22.37 -19.20
CA GLU A 608 -14.52 23.62 -19.70
C GLU A 608 -13.83 23.40 -21.06
N LEU A 609 -14.58 22.96 -22.08
CA LEU A 609 -14.02 22.49 -23.37
C LEU A 609 -13.21 23.56 -24.12
N GLN A 610 -13.56 24.85 -23.99
CA GLN A 610 -12.81 25.93 -24.63
C GLN A 610 -11.43 26.08 -23.99
N LYS A 611 -11.36 26.03 -22.67
CA LYS A 611 -10.11 26.09 -21.90
C LYS A 611 -9.22 24.87 -22.19
N ALA A 612 -9.82 23.68 -22.30
CA ALA A 612 -9.13 22.47 -22.69
C ALA A 612 -8.45 22.64 -24.06
N GLY A 613 -9.15 23.21 -25.06
CA GLY A 613 -8.58 23.50 -26.37
C GLY A 613 -7.36 24.44 -26.27
N LEU A 614 -7.43 25.53 -25.51
CA LEU A 614 -6.30 26.45 -25.30
C LEU A 614 -5.06 25.78 -24.66
N TYR A 615 -5.30 24.83 -23.75
CA TYR A 615 -4.19 24.05 -23.17
C TYR A 615 -3.59 23.10 -24.21
N LEU A 616 -4.41 22.46 -25.06
CA LEU A 616 -3.92 21.59 -26.14
C LEU A 616 -3.17 22.38 -27.22
N ASP A 617 -3.59 23.61 -27.55
CA ASP A 617 -2.81 24.52 -28.41
C ASP A 617 -1.42 24.75 -27.80
N SER A 618 -1.36 25.00 -26.48
CA SER A 618 -0.09 25.20 -25.78
C SER A 618 0.77 23.94 -25.78
N ALA A 619 0.19 22.74 -25.64
CA ALA A 619 0.90 21.48 -25.73
C ALA A 619 1.56 21.31 -27.12
N LEU A 620 0.80 21.58 -28.20
CA LEU A 620 1.29 21.48 -29.59
C LEU A 620 2.25 22.58 -29.97
N VAL A 621 2.33 23.71 -29.27
CA VAL A 621 3.39 24.70 -29.39
C VAL A 621 4.73 24.15 -28.91
N TRP A 622 4.72 23.41 -27.79
CA TRP A 622 5.93 22.77 -27.26
C TRP A 622 6.37 21.58 -28.11
N ASP A 623 5.42 20.70 -28.50
CA ASP A 623 5.69 19.53 -29.32
C ASP A 623 4.54 19.28 -30.31
N LYS A 624 4.74 19.69 -31.56
CA LYS A 624 3.75 19.55 -32.64
C LYS A 624 3.41 18.11 -33.00
N ARG A 625 4.25 17.14 -32.62
CA ARG A 625 4.10 15.72 -32.94
C ARG A 625 3.63 14.90 -31.73
N TYR A 626 3.25 15.56 -30.65
CA TYR A 626 2.84 14.89 -29.43
C TYR A 626 1.48 14.21 -29.61
N GLN A 627 1.50 12.92 -29.97
CA GLN A 627 0.27 12.15 -30.30
C GLN A 627 -0.77 12.17 -29.18
N PRO A 628 -0.45 12.01 -27.89
CA PRO A 628 -1.46 12.08 -26.83
C PRO A 628 -2.26 13.39 -26.85
N ALA A 629 -1.64 14.53 -27.16
CA ALA A 629 -2.36 15.81 -27.27
C ALA A 629 -3.28 15.85 -28.50
N LEU A 630 -2.89 15.24 -29.63
CA LEU A 630 -3.76 15.14 -30.81
C LEU A 630 -5.02 14.28 -30.52
N LEU A 631 -4.85 13.16 -29.80
CA LEU A 631 -5.99 12.32 -29.38
C LEU A 631 -6.91 13.06 -28.41
N ALA A 632 -6.35 13.79 -27.41
CA ALA A 632 -7.13 14.62 -26.51
C ALA A 632 -7.90 15.72 -27.24
N TYR A 633 -7.31 16.29 -28.31
CA TYR A 633 -7.97 17.27 -29.16
C TYR A 633 -9.16 16.65 -29.91
N ALA A 634 -9.00 15.43 -30.44
CA ALA A 634 -10.11 14.68 -31.05
C ALA A 634 -11.26 14.49 -30.03
N GLY A 635 -10.95 14.14 -28.79
CA GLY A 635 -11.92 14.01 -27.71
C GLY A 635 -12.65 15.33 -27.37
N VAL A 636 -11.95 16.47 -27.39
CA VAL A 636 -12.58 17.79 -27.19
C VAL A 636 -13.53 18.12 -28.33
N GLU A 637 -13.14 17.90 -29.57
CA GLU A 637 -14.01 18.19 -30.75
C GLU A 637 -15.20 17.22 -30.81
N GLN A 638 -15.01 15.96 -30.43
CA GLN A 638 -16.09 14.98 -30.26
C GLN A 638 -17.16 15.48 -29.26
N ARG A 639 -16.74 15.96 -28.08
CA ARG A 639 -17.66 16.52 -27.07
C ARG A 639 -18.34 17.80 -27.53
N ARG A 640 -17.71 18.58 -28.42
CA ARG A 640 -18.31 19.72 -29.14
C ARG A 640 -19.26 19.31 -30.25
N LYS A 641 -19.42 17.99 -30.51
CA LYS A 641 -20.18 17.40 -31.62
C LYS A 641 -19.65 17.75 -33.01
N LYS A 642 -18.35 18.08 -33.11
CA LYS A 642 -17.62 18.37 -34.33
C LYS A 642 -16.86 17.10 -34.78
N TYR A 643 -17.61 16.12 -35.25
CA TYR A 643 -17.08 14.78 -35.51
C TYR A 643 -16.07 14.74 -36.68
N LYS A 644 -16.23 15.62 -37.69
CA LYS A 644 -15.27 15.70 -38.79
C LYS A 644 -13.92 16.24 -38.36
N GLU A 645 -13.95 17.26 -37.51
CA GLU A 645 -12.75 17.81 -36.91
C GLU A 645 -12.07 16.80 -35.98
N ALA A 646 -12.85 16.05 -35.18
CA ALA A 646 -12.33 14.99 -34.35
C ALA A 646 -11.62 13.91 -35.20
N GLN A 647 -12.23 13.47 -36.31
CA GLN A 647 -11.60 12.52 -37.22
C GLN A 647 -10.31 13.07 -37.82
N ALA A 648 -10.29 14.35 -38.18
CA ALA A 648 -9.09 14.98 -38.77
C ALA A 648 -7.89 14.95 -37.80
N TRP A 649 -8.12 15.14 -36.50
CA TRP A 649 -7.07 15.02 -35.49
C TRP A 649 -6.56 13.57 -35.34
N LEU A 650 -7.45 12.57 -35.42
CA LEU A 650 -7.05 11.16 -35.40
C LEU A 650 -6.23 10.78 -36.63
N GLU A 651 -6.58 11.29 -37.81
CA GLU A 651 -5.79 11.06 -39.02
C GLU A 651 -4.41 11.73 -38.94
N GLN A 652 -4.29 12.92 -38.33
CA GLN A 652 -2.97 13.53 -38.07
C GLN A 652 -2.14 12.65 -37.12
N ALA A 653 -2.74 12.09 -36.06
CA ALA A 653 -2.06 11.17 -35.17
C ALA A 653 -1.58 9.91 -35.91
N LYS A 654 -2.41 9.32 -36.78
CA LYS A 654 -2.05 8.17 -37.62
C LYS A 654 -0.89 8.48 -38.60
N ALA A 655 -0.88 9.67 -39.16
CA ALA A 655 0.19 10.09 -40.06
C ALA A 655 1.57 10.19 -39.37
N ILE A 656 1.58 10.40 -38.04
CA ILE A 656 2.82 10.43 -37.25
C ILE A 656 3.30 9.01 -36.93
N ASN A 657 2.40 8.15 -36.39
CA ASN A 657 2.67 6.74 -36.09
C ASN A 657 1.37 5.93 -36.16
N PRO A 658 1.11 5.18 -37.24
CA PRO A 658 -0.11 4.37 -37.38
C PRO A 658 -0.16 3.14 -36.44
N ASN A 659 0.97 2.77 -35.82
CA ASN A 659 1.04 1.64 -34.88
C ASN A 659 0.79 2.07 -33.41
N TYR A 660 0.44 3.32 -33.17
CA TYR A 660 0.11 3.79 -31.83
C TYR A 660 -1.31 3.35 -31.44
N ALA A 661 -1.41 2.26 -30.69
CA ALA A 661 -2.68 1.59 -30.34
C ALA A 661 -3.79 2.51 -29.77
N PRO A 662 -3.48 3.54 -28.93
CA PRO A 662 -4.51 4.46 -28.41
C PRO A 662 -5.33 5.20 -29.47
N ILE A 663 -4.84 5.34 -30.70
CA ILE A 663 -5.59 5.95 -31.81
C ILE A 663 -6.86 5.16 -32.09
N TYR A 664 -6.76 3.84 -32.17
CA TYR A 664 -7.89 2.95 -32.50
C TYR A 664 -8.93 2.89 -31.38
N LEU A 665 -8.49 3.03 -30.12
CA LEU A 665 -9.41 3.20 -29.00
C LEU A 665 -10.17 4.53 -29.06
N ALA A 666 -9.49 5.62 -29.43
CA ALA A 666 -10.12 6.93 -29.61
C ALA A 666 -11.08 6.95 -30.80
N GLU A 667 -10.79 6.22 -31.88
CA GLU A 667 -11.72 6.03 -33.00
C GLU A 667 -12.97 5.24 -32.59
N ALA A 668 -12.81 4.16 -31.82
CA ALA A 668 -13.95 3.39 -31.31
C ALA A 668 -14.85 4.25 -30.44
N GLU A 669 -14.31 5.13 -29.60
CA GLU A 669 -15.05 6.07 -28.77
C GLU A 669 -15.78 7.14 -29.61
N LEU A 670 -15.12 7.64 -30.66
CA LEU A 670 -15.76 8.58 -31.61
C LEU A 670 -16.96 7.93 -32.31
N GLN A 671 -16.83 6.68 -32.77
CA GLN A 671 -17.93 5.94 -33.40
C GLN A 671 -19.10 5.69 -32.42
N GLU A 672 -18.81 5.36 -31.18
CA GLU A 672 -19.85 5.21 -30.15
C GLU A 672 -20.64 6.51 -29.94
N THR A 673 -19.92 7.64 -29.88
CA THR A 673 -20.56 8.96 -29.75
C THR A 673 -21.40 9.33 -31.00
N MET A 674 -20.88 9.00 -32.19
CA MET A 674 -21.64 9.21 -33.43
C MET A 674 -22.92 8.33 -33.49
N LYS A 675 -22.85 7.08 -33.04
CA LYS A 675 -24.01 6.18 -32.90
C LYS A 675 -25.04 6.77 -31.95
N ARG A 676 -24.61 7.19 -30.76
CA ARG A 676 -25.53 7.80 -29.76
C ARG A 676 -26.18 9.07 -30.28
N SER A 677 -25.51 9.82 -31.13
CA SER A 677 -26.07 11.02 -31.79
C SER A 677 -26.91 10.75 -33.04
N GLY A 678 -27.09 9.48 -33.40
CA GLY A 678 -27.86 9.08 -34.61
C GLY A 678 -27.14 9.37 -35.96
N LYS A 679 -25.80 9.64 -35.88
CA LYS A 679 -24.98 9.90 -37.07
C LYS A 679 -24.36 8.63 -37.66
N LEU A 680 -24.39 7.52 -36.94
CA LEU A 680 -23.89 6.22 -37.35
C LEU A 680 -24.96 5.15 -37.02
N ASN A 681 -25.16 4.19 -37.93
CA ASN A 681 -26.04 3.04 -37.71
C ASN A 681 -25.47 2.15 -36.59
N ALA A 682 -26.33 1.60 -35.74
CA ALA A 682 -25.88 0.79 -34.59
C ALA A 682 -25.17 -0.51 -35.00
N HIS A 683 -25.61 -1.16 -36.08
CA HIS A 683 -24.99 -2.38 -36.59
C HIS A 683 -23.61 -2.10 -37.17
N ASP A 684 -23.50 -1.06 -38.01
CA ASP A 684 -22.21 -0.66 -38.61
C ASP A 684 -21.21 -0.22 -37.53
N ALA A 685 -21.70 0.52 -36.51
CA ALA A 685 -20.93 0.91 -35.35
C ALA A 685 -20.37 -0.31 -34.57
N LEU A 686 -21.22 -1.31 -34.31
CA LEU A 686 -20.84 -2.52 -33.61
C LEU A 686 -19.69 -3.25 -34.33
N ILE A 687 -19.86 -3.53 -35.62
CA ILE A 687 -18.83 -4.25 -36.43
C ILE A 687 -17.53 -3.46 -36.45
N SER A 688 -17.60 -2.18 -36.76
CA SER A 688 -16.42 -1.33 -36.87
C SER A 688 -15.68 -1.18 -35.54
N GLN A 689 -16.40 -1.01 -34.43
CA GLN A 689 -15.79 -0.92 -33.11
C GLN A 689 -15.10 -2.22 -32.71
N ILE A 690 -15.68 -3.40 -33.02
CA ILE A 690 -15.02 -4.70 -32.76
C ILE A 690 -13.67 -4.76 -33.49
N GLU A 691 -13.62 -4.35 -34.78
CA GLU A 691 -12.39 -4.34 -35.56
C GLU A 691 -11.36 -3.34 -34.99
N LEU A 692 -11.79 -2.18 -34.50
CA LEU A 692 -10.93 -1.19 -33.88
C LEU A 692 -10.36 -1.69 -32.54
N TYR A 693 -11.16 -2.36 -31.68
CA TYR A 693 -10.66 -2.97 -30.45
C TYR A 693 -9.68 -4.10 -30.71
N LYS A 694 -9.96 -4.96 -31.71
CA LYS A 694 -9.02 -6.01 -32.14
C LYS A 694 -7.70 -5.40 -32.64
N LYS A 695 -7.77 -4.33 -33.44
CA LYS A 695 -6.60 -3.65 -33.96
C LYS A 695 -5.79 -2.99 -32.83
N ALA A 696 -6.44 -2.38 -31.87
CA ALA A 696 -5.77 -1.85 -30.68
C ALA A 696 -5.07 -2.97 -29.88
N ALA A 697 -5.74 -4.11 -29.67
CA ALA A 697 -5.16 -5.25 -28.97
C ALA A 697 -3.97 -5.88 -29.72
N GLU A 698 -4.00 -5.91 -31.04
CA GLU A 698 -2.90 -6.41 -31.89
C GLU A 698 -1.66 -5.50 -31.83
N LEU A 699 -1.86 -4.20 -31.80
CA LEU A 699 -0.77 -3.21 -31.87
C LEU A 699 -0.19 -2.84 -30.50
N GLU A 700 -0.91 -3.12 -29.42
CA GLU A 700 -0.45 -2.76 -28.08
C GLU A 700 0.59 -3.75 -27.58
N ASP A 701 1.82 -3.29 -27.42
CA ASP A 701 2.94 -4.09 -26.92
C ASP A 701 3.27 -3.85 -25.43
N ASP A 702 2.69 -2.81 -24.83
CA ASP A 702 2.83 -2.52 -23.41
C ASP A 702 1.84 -3.34 -22.58
N LEU A 703 2.36 -4.22 -21.71
CA LEU A 703 1.54 -5.19 -20.96
C LEU A 703 0.47 -4.53 -20.08
N LEU A 704 0.76 -3.37 -19.50
CA LEU A 704 -0.23 -2.64 -18.68
C LEU A 704 -1.32 -2.01 -19.56
N MET A 705 -0.94 -1.52 -20.73
CA MET A 705 -1.90 -0.96 -21.68
C MET A 705 -2.75 -2.04 -22.34
N GLN A 706 -2.22 -3.24 -22.58
CA GLN A 706 -3.00 -4.41 -23.01
C GLN A 706 -4.14 -4.73 -22.02
N ALA A 707 -3.87 -4.64 -20.72
CA ALA A 707 -4.91 -4.80 -19.70
C ALA A 707 -6.03 -3.77 -19.84
N GLN A 708 -5.69 -2.51 -20.13
CA GLN A 708 -6.68 -1.44 -20.35
C GLN A 708 -7.48 -1.65 -21.64
N VAL A 709 -6.85 -2.11 -22.72
CA VAL A 709 -7.58 -2.48 -23.95
C VAL A 709 -8.59 -3.59 -23.65
N ASN A 710 -8.17 -4.63 -22.92
CA ASN A 710 -9.07 -5.71 -22.50
C ASN A 710 -10.26 -5.21 -21.68
N GLU A 711 -10.00 -4.35 -20.68
CA GLU A 711 -11.04 -3.76 -19.83
C GLU A 711 -12.10 -3.02 -20.66
N ARG A 712 -11.65 -2.15 -21.58
CA ARG A 712 -12.57 -1.41 -22.46
C ARG A 712 -13.34 -2.34 -23.41
N PHE A 713 -12.68 -3.37 -23.95
CA PHE A 713 -13.29 -4.29 -24.90
C PHE A 713 -14.37 -5.17 -24.24
N ARG A 714 -14.11 -5.70 -23.04
CA ARG A 714 -15.15 -6.48 -22.32
C ARG A 714 -16.32 -5.61 -21.86
N ALA A 715 -16.07 -4.37 -21.42
CA ALA A 715 -17.14 -3.41 -21.08
C ALA A 715 -18.00 -3.06 -22.28
N PHE A 716 -17.38 -2.84 -23.45
CA PHE A 716 -18.07 -2.62 -24.70
C PHE A 716 -19.09 -3.75 -25.02
N PHE A 717 -18.68 -5.02 -24.88
CA PHE A 717 -19.60 -6.13 -25.14
C PHE A 717 -20.79 -6.16 -24.17
N VAL A 718 -20.57 -5.87 -22.90
CA VAL A 718 -21.66 -5.78 -21.90
C VAL A 718 -22.64 -4.66 -22.25
N ASP A 719 -22.16 -3.48 -22.68
CA ASP A 719 -23.01 -2.35 -23.09
C ASP A 719 -23.96 -2.71 -24.27
N TYR A 720 -23.53 -3.65 -25.11
CA TYR A 720 -24.34 -4.22 -26.18
C TYR A 720 -25.16 -5.46 -25.76
N GLY A 721 -25.05 -5.92 -24.52
CA GLY A 721 -25.75 -7.10 -24.00
C GLY A 721 -25.12 -8.44 -24.43
N MET A 722 -23.87 -8.42 -24.86
CA MET A 722 -23.14 -9.58 -25.39
C MET A 722 -22.26 -10.17 -24.24
N VAL A 723 -22.89 -10.81 -23.25
CA VAL A 723 -22.21 -11.33 -22.06
C VAL A 723 -21.26 -12.48 -22.33
N PRO A 724 -21.57 -13.47 -23.19
CA PRO A 724 -20.63 -14.53 -23.54
C PRO A 724 -19.33 -14.01 -24.13
N GLU A 725 -19.40 -13.02 -25.01
CA GLU A 725 -18.23 -12.38 -25.62
C GLU A 725 -17.42 -11.60 -24.57
N ALA A 726 -18.08 -10.89 -23.67
CA ALA A 726 -17.41 -10.18 -22.56
C ALA A 726 -16.68 -11.14 -21.63
N VAL A 727 -17.32 -12.27 -21.28
CA VAL A 727 -16.71 -13.33 -20.47
C VAL A 727 -15.53 -13.98 -21.22
N SER A 728 -15.68 -14.26 -22.52
CA SER A 728 -14.61 -14.83 -23.35
C SER A 728 -13.37 -13.91 -23.39
N VAL A 729 -13.58 -12.61 -23.62
CA VAL A 729 -12.48 -11.61 -23.63
C VAL A 729 -11.79 -11.54 -22.25
N ALA A 730 -12.56 -11.55 -21.17
CA ALA A 730 -12.00 -11.52 -19.81
C ALA A 730 -11.20 -12.80 -19.51
N GLN A 731 -11.75 -13.97 -19.83
CA GLN A 731 -11.10 -15.27 -19.60
C GLN A 731 -9.82 -15.43 -20.43
N ALA A 732 -9.85 -15.07 -21.70
CA ALA A 732 -8.66 -15.10 -22.56
C ALA A 732 -7.54 -14.24 -21.96
N TYR A 733 -7.86 -13.10 -21.36
CA TYR A 733 -6.87 -12.28 -20.64
C TYR A 733 -6.38 -12.99 -19.37
N VAL A 734 -7.26 -13.54 -18.55
CA VAL A 734 -6.89 -14.26 -17.31
C VAL A 734 -5.94 -15.41 -17.59
N GLU A 735 -6.15 -16.16 -18.68
CA GLU A 735 -5.32 -17.32 -19.09
C GLU A 735 -3.94 -16.90 -19.58
N ASN A 736 -3.82 -15.77 -20.27
CA ASN A 736 -2.61 -15.35 -20.95
C ASN A 736 -1.91 -14.15 -20.27
N ALA A 737 -2.53 -13.52 -19.26
CA ALA A 737 -2.00 -12.32 -18.63
C ALA A 737 -0.66 -12.60 -17.92
N PRO A 738 0.39 -11.85 -18.22
CA PRO A 738 1.61 -11.91 -17.44
C PRO A 738 1.36 -11.42 -16.00
N THR A 739 2.01 -12.07 -15.04
CA THR A 739 1.84 -11.80 -13.60
C THR A 739 3.10 -11.27 -12.93
N VAL A 740 4.00 -10.71 -13.75
CA VAL A 740 5.34 -10.27 -13.30
C VAL A 740 5.31 -9.05 -12.37
N SER A 741 4.27 -8.20 -12.44
CA SER A 741 4.09 -7.06 -11.53
C SER A 741 2.81 -7.18 -10.70
N THR A 742 2.76 -6.46 -9.57
CA THR A 742 1.53 -6.37 -8.76
C THR A 742 0.39 -5.75 -9.55
N TYR A 743 0.66 -4.75 -10.38
CA TYR A 743 -0.37 -4.12 -11.21
C TYR A 743 -0.96 -5.09 -12.24
N LEU A 744 -0.13 -5.91 -12.88
CA LEU A 744 -0.61 -6.91 -13.82
C LEU A 744 -1.42 -8.02 -13.13
N ARG A 745 -0.97 -8.46 -11.94
CA ARG A 745 -1.76 -9.39 -11.11
C ARG A 745 -3.11 -8.80 -10.72
N ASP A 746 -3.16 -7.54 -10.31
CA ASP A 746 -4.41 -6.84 -9.98
C ASP A 746 -5.35 -6.76 -11.19
N ARG A 747 -4.85 -6.44 -12.39
CA ARG A 747 -5.65 -6.41 -13.63
C ARG A 747 -6.19 -7.80 -14.00
N ARG A 748 -5.38 -8.83 -13.81
CA ARG A 748 -5.81 -10.22 -13.99
C ARG A 748 -6.92 -10.59 -13.01
N ASP A 749 -6.76 -10.28 -11.73
CA ASP A 749 -7.75 -10.56 -10.69
C ASP A 749 -9.05 -9.79 -10.92
N GLU A 750 -8.97 -8.54 -11.38
CA GLU A 750 -10.13 -7.75 -11.79
C GLU A 750 -10.86 -8.35 -12.99
N ALA A 751 -10.12 -8.89 -13.97
CA ALA A 751 -10.72 -9.58 -15.11
C ALA A 751 -11.39 -10.90 -14.69
N LEU A 752 -10.75 -11.67 -13.80
CA LEU A 752 -11.33 -12.88 -13.22
C LEU A 752 -12.61 -12.56 -12.44
N ALA A 753 -12.53 -11.60 -11.52
CA ALA A 753 -13.70 -11.17 -10.73
C ALA A 753 -14.87 -10.70 -11.62
N TYR A 754 -14.56 -9.98 -12.68
CA TYR A 754 -15.56 -9.51 -13.64
C TYR A 754 -16.25 -10.67 -14.38
N ALA A 755 -15.48 -11.64 -14.87
CA ALA A 755 -16.03 -12.83 -15.53
C ALA A 755 -16.87 -13.67 -14.57
N SER A 756 -16.39 -13.90 -13.34
CA SER A 756 -17.08 -14.66 -12.31
C SER A 756 -18.37 -13.96 -11.85
N TRP A 757 -18.33 -12.63 -11.71
CA TRP A 757 -19.54 -11.84 -11.43
C TRP A 757 -20.60 -11.96 -12.53
N LEU A 758 -20.21 -11.85 -13.80
CA LEU A 758 -21.14 -12.02 -14.93
C LEU A 758 -21.75 -13.43 -14.95
N LYS A 759 -20.92 -14.48 -14.78
CA LYS A 759 -21.40 -15.88 -14.71
C LYS A 759 -22.36 -16.09 -13.54
N GLY A 760 -21.97 -15.66 -12.32
CA GLY A 760 -22.72 -15.88 -11.08
C GLY A 760 -24.02 -15.08 -11.00
N THR A 761 -24.14 -13.94 -11.71
CA THR A 761 -25.40 -13.18 -11.84
C THR A 761 -26.29 -13.66 -13.00
N THR A 762 -25.74 -14.45 -13.92
CA THR A 762 -26.48 -15.06 -15.05
C THR A 762 -27.13 -16.39 -14.67
N SER A 763 -26.41 -17.25 -13.93
CA SER A 763 -26.82 -18.58 -13.53
C SER A 763 -26.26 -18.93 -12.13
N ILE A 764 -26.80 -19.99 -11.51
CA ILE A 764 -26.19 -20.57 -10.30
C ILE A 764 -24.87 -21.20 -10.69
N ASN A 765 -23.77 -20.61 -10.23
CA ASN A 765 -22.42 -21.00 -10.59
C ASN A 765 -21.52 -21.08 -9.34
N PRO A 766 -21.31 -22.28 -8.75
CA PRO A 766 -20.50 -22.45 -7.55
C PRO A 766 -19.04 -22.12 -7.74
N GLU A 767 -18.49 -22.32 -8.94
CA GLU A 767 -17.10 -21.98 -9.26
C GLU A 767 -16.88 -20.47 -9.21
N ALA A 768 -17.76 -19.70 -9.87
CA ALA A 768 -17.72 -18.23 -9.84
C ALA A 768 -17.88 -17.65 -8.43
N GLU A 769 -18.73 -18.27 -7.60
CA GLU A 769 -18.88 -17.91 -6.20
C GLU A 769 -17.59 -18.16 -5.43
N GLN A 770 -16.96 -19.32 -5.59
CA GLN A 770 -15.71 -19.71 -4.92
C GLN A 770 -14.55 -18.78 -5.32
N GLU A 771 -14.42 -18.46 -6.62
CA GLU A 771 -13.39 -17.54 -7.12
C GLU A 771 -13.52 -16.14 -6.49
N LEU A 772 -14.73 -15.59 -6.43
CA LEU A 772 -14.96 -14.29 -5.79
C LEU A 772 -14.73 -14.33 -4.29
N GLN A 773 -15.13 -15.39 -3.61
CA GLN A 773 -14.86 -15.59 -2.19
C GLN A 773 -13.36 -15.59 -1.90
N GLN A 774 -12.59 -16.30 -2.70
CA GLN A 774 -11.13 -16.35 -2.56
C GLN A 774 -10.50 -14.97 -2.77
N LEU A 775 -10.89 -14.25 -3.83
CA LEU A 775 -10.39 -12.91 -4.09
C LEU A 775 -10.72 -11.91 -2.96
N VAL A 776 -11.95 -11.97 -2.41
CA VAL A 776 -12.35 -11.12 -1.27
C VAL A 776 -11.53 -11.48 -0.02
N SER A 777 -11.24 -12.76 0.21
CA SER A 777 -10.41 -13.19 1.36
C SER A 777 -8.99 -12.66 1.26
N LEU A 778 -8.40 -12.68 0.06
CA LEU A 778 -7.05 -12.17 -0.18
C LEU A 778 -6.99 -10.62 -0.13
N LYS A 779 -8.08 -9.94 -0.57
CA LYS A 779 -8.14 -8.47 -0.68
C LYS A 779 -9.40 -7.92 0.04
N PRO A 780 -9.49 -8.06 1.38
CA PRO A 780 -10.72 -7.78 2.13
C PRO A 780 -11.17 -6.31 2.10
N GLN A 781 -10.29 -5.38 1.77
CA GLN A 781 -10.62 -3.96 1.62
C GLN A 781 -10.77 -3.53 0.14
N ASN A 782 -10.85 -4.47 -0.80
CA ASN A 782 -11.32 -4.17 -2.15
C ASN A 782 -12.85 -4.18 -2.16
N TYR A 783 -13.44 -3.01 -2.00
CA TYR A 783 -14.91 -2.86 -1.86
C TYR A 783 -15.69 -3.17 -3.15
N ASN A 784 -15.06 -3.07 -4.32
CA ASN A 784 -15.69 -3.46 -5.57
C ASN A 784 -15.80 -5.00 -5.68
N LEU A 785 -14.77 -5.73 -5.28
CA LEU A 785 -14.83 -7.20 -5.18
C LEU A 785 -15.91 -7.64 -4.18
N ARG A 786 -16.00 -6.98 -3.02
CA ARG A 786 -17.05 -7.28 -2.03
C ARG A 786 -18.46 -7.05 -2.60
N ARG A 787 -18.66 -5.96 -3.37
CA ARG A 787 -19.93 -5.71 -4.03
C ARG A 787 -20.27 -6.81 -5.02
N GLN A 788 -19.35 -7.18 -5.91
CA GLN A 788 -19.53 -8.24 -6.89
C GLN A 788 -19.85 -9.58 -6.23
N TYR A 789 -19.14 -9.93 -5.18
CA TYR A 789 -19.39 -11.16 -4.42
C TYR A 789 -20.77 -11.14 -3.74
N ALA A 790 -21.15 -10.04 -3.11
CA ALA A 790 -22.47 -9.89 -2.47
C ALA A 790 -23.60 -9.96 -3.50
N GLU A 791 -23.45 -9.40 -4.70
CA GLU A 791 -24.43 -9.48 -5.78
C GLU A 791 -24.60 -10.92 -6.30
N VAL A 792 -23.52 -11.69 -6.40
CA VAL A 792 -23.57 -13.13 -6.77
C VAL A 792 -24.27 -13.93 -5.68
N LEU A 793 -23.93 -13.74 -4.40
CA LEU A 793 -24.60 -14.39 -3.27
C LEU A 793 -26.11 -14.08 -3.27
N ALA A 794 -26.47 -12.82 -3.47
CA ALA A 794 -27.87 -12.39 -3.51
C ALA A 794 -28.63 -12.99 -4.71
N ALA A 795 -27.99 -13.08 -5.88
CA ALA A 795 -28.57 -13.72 -7.06
C ALA A 795 -28.87 -15.20 -6.82
N GLN A 796 -28.12 -15.87 -5.95
CA GLN A 796 -28.33 -17.26 -5.54
C GLN A 796 -29.27 -17.41 -4.32
N GLY A 797 -29.83 -16.32 -3.79
CA GLY A 797 -30.72 -16.33 -2.65
C GLY A 797 -30.03 -16.35 -1.28
N LYS A 798 -28.68 -16.23 -1.21
CA LYS A 798 -27.88 -16.19 0.02
C LYS A 798 -27.84 -14.77 0.60
N TYR A 799 -29.01 -14.23 0.94
CA TYR A 799 -29.14 -12.81 1.32
C TYR A 799 -28.47 -12.45 2.64
N LYS A 800 -28.36 -13.40 3.58
CA LYS A 800 -27.70 -13.18 4.87
C LYS A 800 -26.20 -12.96 4.66
N GLU A 801 -25.56 -13.84 3.93
CA GLU A 801 -24.13 -13.80 3.61
C GLU A 801 -23.81 -12.56 2.76
N ALA A 802 -24.69 -12.21 1.81
CA ALA A 802 -24.56 -10.99 1.01
C ALA A 802 -24.60 -9.72 1.90
N PHE A 803 -25.51 -9.67 2.87
CA PHE A 803 -25.59 -8.58 3.83
C PHE A 803 -24.32 -8.49 4.69
N GLU A 804 -23.87 -9.59 5.27
CA GLU A 804 -22.69 -9.63 6.14
C GLU A 804 -21.43 -9.19 5.40
N THR A 805 -21.29 -9.59 4.12
CA THR A 805 -20.17 -9.16 3.24
C THR A 805 -20.10 -7.65 3.09
N LEU A 806 -21.24 -6.96 2.94
CA LEU A 806 -21.29 -5.51 2.80
C LEU A 806 -21.28 -4.77 4.14
N ALA A 807 -21.86 -5.36 5.21
CA ALA A 807 -21.96 -4.71 6.51
C ALA A 807 -20.56 -4.42 7.12
N GLU A 808 -19.64 -5.37 7.04
CA GLU A 808 -18.27 -5.17 7.50
C GLU A 808 -17.54 -4.08 6.68
N ALA A 809 -17.69 -4.09 5.36
CA ALA A 809 -17.14 -3.03 4.51
C ALA A 809 -17.73 -1.66 4.86
N GLN A 810 -19.03 -1.58 5.06
CA GLN A 810 -19.72 -0.33 5.42
C GLN A 810 -19.30 0.20 6.80
N ARG A 811 -18.99 -0.68 7.76
CA ARG A 811 -18.44 -0.32 9.07
C ARG A 811 -17.12 0.45 8.91
N ILE A 812 -16.19 -0.10 8.12
CA ILE A 812 -14.87 0.50 7.85
C ILE A 812 -15.03 1.84 7.14
N LEU A 813 -15.85 1.87 6.09
CA LEU A 813 -16.09 3.07 5.27
C LEU A 813 -16.78 4.19 6.08
N SER A 814 -17.71 3.83 6.97
CA SER A 814 -18.41 4.82 7.82
C SER A 814 -17.47 5.44 8.84
N ALA A 815 -16.62 4.65 9.49
CA ALA A 815 -15.61 5.15 10.41
C ALA A 815 -14.61 6.11 9.72
N ALA A 816 -14.27 5.83 8.46
CA ALA A 816 -13.42 6.69 7.64
C ALA A 816 -14.13 7.95 7.10
N GLY A 817 -15.41 8.16 7.40
CA GLY A 817 -16.18 9.30 6.88
C GLY A 817 -16.66 9.17 5.43
N SER A 818 -16.49 8.01 4.80
CA SER A 818 -16.82 7.74 3.40
C SER A 818 -17.80 6.57 3.22
N PRO A 819 -18.95 6.57 3.91
CA PRO A 819 -19.91 5.48 3.74
C PRO A 819 -20.41 5.42 2.29
N ARG A 820 -20.64 4.21 1.77
CA ARG A 820 -21.10 3.99 0.39
C ARG A 820 -22.62 3.89 0.31
N PRO A 821 -23.29 4.83 -0.40
CA PRO A 821 -24.75 4.85 -0.56
C PRO A 821 -25.30 3.62 -1.28
N ASP A 822 -24.56 3.06 -2.26
CA ASP A 822 -24.95 1.83 -2.96
C ASP A 822 -24.94 0.62 -2.01
N PHE A 823 -23.95 0.51 -1.11
CA PHE A 823 -23.93 -0.53 -0.07
C PHE A 823 -25.12 -0.42 0.88
N MET A 824 -25.43 0.81 1.35
CA MET A 824 -26.60 1.07 2.18
C MET A 824 -27.89 0.56 1.52
N THR A 825 -28.02 0.81 0.20
CA THR A 825 -29.19 0.41 -0.57
C THR A 825 -29.29 -1.10 -0.75
N LEU A 826 -28.16 -1.75 -1.10
CA LEU A 826 -28.09 -3.21 -1.27
C LEU A 826 -28.34 -3.93 0.06
N MET A 827 -27.73 -3.46 1.16
CA MET A 827 -27.97 -4.01 2.51
C MET A 827 -29.45 -3.94 2.89
N ALA A 828 -30.11 -2.80 2.63
CA ALA A 828 -31.54 -2.67 2.85
C ALA A 828 -32.34 -3.63 1.96
N ALA A 829 -31.95 -3.78 0.67
CA ALA A 829 -32.60 -4.71 -0.23
C ALA A 829 -32.49 -6.17 0.27
N TYR A 830 -31.34 -6.58 0.79
CA TYR A 830 -31.11 -7.92 1.33
C TYR A 830 -31.91 -8.17 2.61
N GLN A 831 -31.98 -7.20 3.54
CA GLN A 831 -32.83 -7.30 4.73
C GLN A 831 -34.32 -7.43 4.36
N LEU A 832 -34.78 -6.77 3.31
CA LEU A 832 -36.15 -6.93 2.82
C LEU A 832 -36.45 -8.33 2.25
N GLN A 833 -35.44 -9.01 1.66
CA GLN A 833 -35.58 -10.40 1.24
C GLN A 833 -35.60 -11.37 2.44
N LEU A 834 -35.00 -10.99 3.56
CA LEU A 834 -35.05 -11.71 4.84
C LEU A 834 -36.29 -11.32 5.67
N GLU A 835 -37.27 -10.62 5.08
CA GLU A 835 -38.51 -10.16 5.70
C GLU A 835 -38.31 -9.21 6.92
N ASN A 836 -37.13 -8.62 7.06
CA ASN A 836 -36.79 -7.72 8.18
C ASN A 836 -36.89 -6.25 7.74
N LYS A 837 -38.11 -5.73 7.73
CA LYS A 837 -38.38 -4.35 7.30
C LYS A 837 -37.79 -3.29 8.20
N GLU A 838 -37.70 -3.53 9.50
CA GLU A 838 -37.13 -2.60 10.46
C GLU A 838 -35.60 -2.46 10.25
N ALA A 839 -34.91 -3.58 10.15
CA ALA A 839 -33.48 -3.60 9.86
C ALA A 839 -33.13 -3.02 8.47
N ALA A 840 -34.07 -3.05 7.51
CA ALA A 840 -33.87 -2.46 6.20
C ALA A 840 -33.91 -0.91 6.19
N GLN A 841 -34.59 -0.28 7.14
CA GLN A 841 -34.68 1.19 7.22
C GLN A 841 -33.38 1.81 7.71
N THR A 842 -32.70 1.18 8.65
CA THR A 842 -31.49 1.71 9.29
C THR A 842 -30.38 2.08 8.27
N PRO A 843 -29.98 1.20 7.35
CA PRO A 843 -28.92 1.54 6.38
C PRO A 843 -29.25 2.70 5.46
N ILE A 844 -30.51 2.84 5.05
CA ILE A 844 -30.92 3.88 4.07
C ILE A 844 -31.35 5.20 4.71
N GLN A 845 -31.43 5.30 6.03
CA GLN A 845 -31.86 6.52 6.70
C GLN A 845 -31.08 7.78 6.25
N PRO A 846 -29.75 7.73 6.09
CA PRO A 846 -29.00 8.87 5.57
C PRO A 846 -29.39 9.28 4.14
N LEU A 847 -29.87 8.35 3.32
CA LEU A 847 -30.40 8.63 1.97
C LEU A 847 -31.80 9.27 2.04
N LEU A 848 -32.62 8.80 2.95
CA LEU A 848 -33.97 9.35 3.17
C LEU A 848 -33.94 10.77 3.71
N ASP A 849 -32.95 11.07 4.56
CA ASP A 849 -32.73 12.41 5.16
C ASP A 849 -32.00 13.37 4.21
N GLY A 850 -31.59 12.93 3.02
CA GLY A 850 -30.85 13.75 2.07
C GLY A 850 -29.40 14.03 2.47
N LYS A 851 -28.89 13.37 3.55
CA LYS A 851 -27.50 13.53 4.02
C LYS A 851 -26.49 12.85 3.09
N LYS A 852 -26.92 11.84 2.35
CA LYS A 852 -26.14 11.11 1.35
C LYS A 852 -26.98 10.93 0.08
N THR A 853 -26.32 10.88 -1.08
CA THR A 853 -26.97 10.68 -2.39
C THR A 853 -26.31 9.55 -3.15
N LEU A 854 -27.14 8.76 -3.86
CA LEU A 854 -26.65 7.74 -4.79
C LEU A 854 -26.09 8.37 -6.06
N GLN A 855 -25.07 7.75 -6.60
CA GLN A 855 -24.60 8.01 -7.96
C GLN A 855 -25.73 7.76 -8.97
N ALA A 856 -25.73 8.48 -10.08
CA ALA A 856 -26.80 8.41 -11.07
C ALA A 856 -27.10 6.97 -11.53
N GLN A 857 -26.05 6.19 -11.79
CA GLN A 857 -26.15 4.80 -12.23
C GLN A 857 -26.74 3.85 -11.17
N ASP A 858 -26.61 4.15 -9.89
CA ASP A 858 -27.07 3.29 -8.78
C ASP A 858 -28.47 3.67 -8.24
N ARG A 859 -29.04 4.80 -8.69
CA ARG A 859 -30.35 5.27 -8.20
C ARG A 859 -31.50 4.28 -8.45
N HIS A 860 -31.40 3.48 -9.51
CA HIS A 860 -32.39 2.44 -9.83
C HIS A 860 -32.50 1.38 -8.72
N LEU A 861 -31.44 1.13 -7.93
CA LEU A 861 -31.43 0.17 -6.83
C LEU A 861 -32.33 0.58 -5.66
N LEU A 862 -32.49 1.88 -5.41
CA LEU A 862 -33.29 2.41 -4.30
C LEU A 862 -34.81 2.36 -4.60
N VAL A 863 -35.23 2.37 -5.87
CA VAL A 863 -36.65 2.36 -6.26
C VAL A 863 -37.39 1.17 -5.66
N PRO A 864 -36.94 -0.10 -5.80
CA PRO A 864 -37.64 -1.24 -5.21
C PRO A 864 -37.60 -1.27 -3.69
N VAL A 865 -36.54 -0.77 -3.08
CA VAL A 865 -36.41 -0.67 -1.62
C VAL A 865 -37.47 0.26 -1.04
N LEU A 866 -37.61 1.47 -1.59
CA LEU A 866 -38.66 2.41 -1.21
C LEU A 866 -40.08 1.82 -1.40
N ALA A 867 -40.32 1.18 -2.52
CA ALA A 867 -41.60 0.58 -2.81
C ALA A 867 -41.97 -0.52 -1.80
N THR A 868 -41.03 -1.39 -1.44
CA THR A 868 -41.26 -2.48 -0.50
C THR A 868 -41.42 -1.99 0.95
N LEU A 869 -40.81 -0.85 1.29
CA LEU A 869 -41.01 -0.16 2.57
C LEU A 869 -42.33 0.65 2.62
N GLY A 870 -43.17 0.59 1.57
CA GLY A 870 -44.48 1.30 1.51
C GLY A 870 -44.37 2.74 1.01
N GLN A 871 -43.18 3.24 0.65
CA GLN A 871 -42.93 4.62 0.19
C GLN A 871 -43.18 4.74 -1.34
N GLN A 872 -44.32 4.31 -1.82
CA GLN A 872 -44.67 4.21 -3.25
C GLN A 872 -44.52 5.52 -4.03
N ASP A 873 -44.88 6.66 -3.42
CA ASP A 873 -44.81 7.94 -4.13
C ASP A 873 -43.37 8.44 -4.26
N ARG A 874 -42.52 8.22 -3.24
CA ARG A 874 -41.09 8.47 -3.36
C ARG A 874 -40.42 7.57 -4.42
N ALA A 875 -40.78 6.29 -4.46
CA ALA A 875 -40.31 5.36 -5.49
C ALA A 875 -40.68 5.83 -6.91
N LYS A 876 -41.92 6.29 -7.11
CA LYS A 876 -42.37 6.84 -8.40
C LYS A 876 -41.67 8.15 -8.78
N ALA A 877 -41.41 9.04 -7.79
CA ALA A 877 -40.69 10.29 -8.01
C ALA A 877 -39.25 9.99 -8.44
N LEU A 878 -38.55 9.15 -7.68
CA LEU A 878 -37.19 8.75 -8.02
C LEU A 878 -37.09 8.08 -9.38
N LEU A 879 -38.08 7.24 -9.75
CA LEU A 879 -38.10 6.58 -11.06
C LEU A 879 -38.21 7.58 -12.23
N LYS A 880 -38.84 8.75 -12.03
CA LYS A 880 -38.91 9.83 -13.03
C LYS A 880 -37.61 10.63 -13.14
N GLU A 881 -36.81 10.64 -12.07
CA GLU A 881 -35.54 11.35 -11.98
C GLU A 881 -34.35 10.51 -12.50
N LEU A 882 -34.58 9.23 -12.83
CA LEU A 882 -33.52 8.39 -13.38
C LEU A 882 -33.04 8.95 -14.72
N PRO A 883 -31.72 8.88 -14.99
CA PRO A 883 -31.19 9.31 -16.26
C PRO A 883 -31.79 8.48 -17.42
N THR A 884 -31.80 9.07 -18.59
CA THR A 884 -32.22 8.32 -19.82
C THR A 884 -31.21 7.21 -20.08
N PRO A 885 -31.64 5.93 -20.14
CA PRO A 885 -30.72 4.82 -20.30
C PRO A 885 -30.10 4.81 -21.71
N GLU A 886 -28.80 4.72 -21.77
CA GLU A 886 -28.02 4.71 -23.02
C GLU A 886 -27.74 3.29 -23.53
N THR A 887 -27.36 2.38 -22.60
CA THR A 887 -27.01 1.00 -22.92
C THR A 887 -28.19 0.02 -22.84
N VAL A 888 -28.01 -1.18 -23.37
CA VAL A 888 -29.00 -2.26 -23.27
C VAL A 888 -29.20 -2.66 -21.81
N VAL A 889 -28.11 -2.72 -21.03
CA VAL A 889 -28.14 -3.08 -19.61
C VAL A 889 -28.92 -2.05 -18.80
N GLU A 890 -28.64 -0.75 -18.97
CA GLU A 890 -29.37 0.31 -18.26
C GLU A 890 -30.89 0.30 -18.58
N ARG A 891 -31.26 0.03 -19.84
CA ARG A 891 -32.67 -0.16 -20.22
C ARG A 891 -33.30 -1.33 -19.48
N ALA A 892 -32.61 -2.46 -19.36
CA ALA A 892 -33.08 -3.62 -18.63
C ALA A 892 -33.18 -3.33 -17.12
N GLN A 893 -32.19 -2.69 -16.51
CA GLN A 893 -32.21 -2.28 -15.10
C GLN A 893 -33.38 -1.37 -14.76
N LEU A 894 -33.69 -0.41 -15.65
CA LEU A 894 -34.87 0.43 -15.51
C LEU A 894 -36.17 -0.40 -15.51
N GLN A 895 -36.32 -1.39 -16.41
CA GLN A 895 -37.48 -2.28 -16.42
C GLN A 895 -37.53 -3.13 -15.16
N THR A 896 -36.38 -3.67 -14.68
CA THR A 896 -36.29 -4.43 -13.43
C THR A 896 -36.75 -3.60 -12.23
N ALA A 897 -36.29 -2.34 -12.10
CA ALA A 897 -36.69 -1.44 -11.01
C ALA A 897 -38.21 -1.18 -11.04
N LYS A 898 -38.81 -0.95 -12.24
CA LYS A 898 -40.27 -0.83 -12.42
C LYS A 898 -40.99 -2.12 -12.05
N GLY A 899 -40.50 -3.27 -12.48
CA GLY A 899 -41.08 -4.57 -12.19
C GLY A 899 -41.15 -4.83 -10.69
N ARG A 900 -40.04 -4.62 -9.97
CA ARG A 900 -39.97 -4.77 -8.51
C ARG A 900 -40.89 -3.77 -7.77
N MET A 901 -41.02 -2.55 -8.26
CA MET A 901 -41.96 -1.57 -7.71
C MET A 901 -43.41 -2.03 -7.89
N TYR A 902 -43.77 -2.61 -9.05
CA TYR A 902 -45.13 -3.14 -9.29
C TYR A 902 -45.37 -4.40 -8.45
N GLU A 903 -44.40 -5.28 -8.29
CA GLU A 903 -44.48 -6.46 -7.43
C GLU A 903 -44.76 -6.04 -5.97
N ALA A 904 -44.01 -5.09 -5.42
CA ALA A 904 -44.19 -4.54 -4.08
C ALA A 904 -45.58 -3.86 -3.90
N ALA A 905 -46.17 -3.32 -4.98
CA ALA A 905 -47.52 -2.73 -4.99
C ALA A 905 -48.63 -3.77 -5.23
N GLY A 906 -48.33 -5.08 -5.29
CA GLY A 906 -49.30 -6.15 -5.59
C GLY A 906 -49.81 -6.15 -7.02
N LYS A 907 -49.24 -5.37 -7.93
CA LYS A 907 -49.66 -5.25 -9.34
C LYS A 907 -48.96 -6.32 -10.20
N PHE A 908 -49.15 -7.60 -9.85
CA PHE A 908 -48.40 -8.73 -10.40
C PHE A 908 -48.44 -8.86 -11.93
N ASN A 909 -49.55 -8.60 -12.60
CA ASN A 909 -49.60 -8.66 -14.08
C ASN A 909 -48.68 -7.60 -14.72
N LYS A 910 -48.59 -6.38 -14.10
CA LYS A 910 -47.70 -5.35 -14.61
C LYS A 910 -46.22 -5.72 -14.29
N ALA A 911 -45.96 -6.32 -13.13
CA ALA A 911 -44.65 -6.82 -12.78
C ALA A 911 -44.14 -7.89 -13.75
N ILE A 912 -45.00 -8.89 -14.09
CA ILE A 912 -44.71 -9.94 -15.09
C ILE A 912 -44.31 -9.31 -16.42
N GLN A 913 -45.19 -8.44 -17.00
CA GLN A 913 -44.91 -7.79 -18.29
C GLN A 913 -43.59 -6.99 -18.27
N THR A 914 -43.28 -6.37 -17.14
CA THR A 914 -42.07 -5.55 -17.02
C THR A 914 -40.81 -6.41 -16.89
N TYR A 915 -40.89 -7.53 -16.16
CA TYR A 915 -39.78 -8.50 -16.08
C TYR A 915 -39.58 -9.23 -17.44
N GLU A 916 -40.63 -9.59 -18.15
CA GLU A 916 -40.52 -10.15 -19.51
C GLU A 916 -39.78 -9.19 -20.44
N ARG A 917 -40.12 -7.87 -20.38
CA ARG A 917 -39.41 -6.84 -21.16
C ARG A 917 -37.97 -6.67 -20.72
N SER A 918 -37.65 -6.77 -19.42
CA SER A 918 -36.30 -6.69 -18.93
C SER A 918 -35.43 -7.85 -19.44
N LEU A 919 -35.95 -9.09 -19.38
CA LEU A 919 -35.25 -10.27 -19.87
C LEU A 919 -35.14 -10.32 -21.41
N LEU A 920 -36.10 -9.71 -22.12
CA LEU A 920 -36.00 -9.56 -23.58
C LEU A 920 -34.84 -8.62 -23.97
N LEU A 921 -34.61 -7.55 -23.19
CA LEU A 921 -33.51 -6.61 -23.42
C LEU A 921 -32.17 -7.21 -23.01
N TYR A 922 -32.11 -7.82 -21.85
CA TYR A 922 -30.89 -8.37 -21.26
C TYR A 922 -31.22 -9.68 -20.53
N PRO A 923 -31.01 -10.84 -21.18
CA PRO A 923 -31.44 -12.13 -20.63
C PRO A 923 -30.62 -12.64 -19.46
N TYR A 924 -29.46 -12.09 -19.23
CA TYR A 924 -28.43 -12.54 -18.24
C TYR A 924 -28.72 -12.01 -16.81
N GLN A 925 -29.97 -12.16 -16.32
CA GLN A 925 -30.44 -11.67 -15.02
C GLN A 925 -31.10 -12.81 -14.23
N LEU A 926 -30.30 -13.58 -13.47
CA LEU A 926 -30.80 -14.72 -12.72
C LEU A 926 -31.91 -14.34 -11.71
N GLU A 927 -31.72 -13.29 -10.91
CA GLU A 927 -32.72 -12.85 -9.92
C GLU A 927 -34.06 -12.46 -10.59
N VAL A 928 -33.99 -11.72 -11.69
CA VAL A 928 -35.21 -11.30 -12.41
C VAL A 928 -35.94 -12.50 -12.98
N ARG A 929 -35.24 -13.49 -13.52
CA ARG A 929 -35.80 -14.73 -14.02
C ARG A 929 -36.48 -15.53 -12.93
N GLN A 930 -35.82 -15.71 -11.78
CA GLN A 930 -36.40 -16.41 -10.63
C GLN A 930 -37.67 -15.71 -10.10
N ARG A 931 -37.68 -14.37 -10.06
CA ARG A 931 -38.88 -13.61 -9.68
C ARG A 931 -40.03 -13.80 -10.68
N LEU A 932 -39.71 -13.74 -11.97
CA LEU A 932 -40.70 -13.95 -13.02
C LEU A 932 -41.30 -15.36 -12.95
N VAL A 933 -40.47 -16.40 -12.82
CA VAL A 933 -40.93 -17.79 -12.65
C VAL A 933 -41.89 -17.93 -11.46
N ARG A 934 -41.52 -17.39 -10.30
CA ARG A 934 -42.37 -17.40 -9.09
C ARG A 934 -43.71 -16.70 -9.30
N LEU A 935 -43.71 -15.53 -9.92
CA LEU A 935 -44.96 -14.79 -10.19
C LEU A 935 -45.85 -15.50 -11.20
N LEU A 936 -45.31 -16.11 -12.23
CA LEU A 936 -46.05 -16.92 -13.21
C LEU A 936 -46.65 -18.15 -12.54
N GLN A 937 -45.92 -18.86 -11.67
CA GLN A 937 -46.47 -19.98 -10.89
C GLN A 937 -47.60 -19.55 -9.98
N GLN A 938 -47.45 -18.43 -9.24
CA GLN A 938 -48.53 -17.86 -8.40
C GLN A 938 -49.79 -17.49 -9.18
N LYS A 939 -49.65 -17.19 -10.47
CA LYS A 939 -50.80 -16.89 -11.36
C LYS A 939 -51.30 -18.08 -12.14
N GLY A 940 -50.79 -19.29 -11.86
CA GLY A 940 -51.20 -20.53 -12.53
C GLY A 940 -50.66 -20.64 -13.96
N ARG A 941 -49.72 -19.81 -14.39
CA ARG A 941 -49.11 -19.84 -15.73
C ARG A 941 -47.88 -20.75 -15.74
N THR A 942 -48.12 -22.04 -15.38
CA THR A 942 -47.02 -23.03 -15.13
C THR A 942 -46.17 -23.28 -16.38
N ARG A 943 -46.80 -23.42 -17.57
CA ARG A 943 -46.07 -23.60 -18.85
C ARG A 943 -45.13 -22.42 -19.17
N ASP A 944 -45.60 -21.21 -18.92
CA ASP A 944 -44.79 -20.01 -19.15
C ASP A 944 -43.61 -19.96 -18.16
N ALA A 945 -43.86 -20.35 -16.90
CA ALA A 945 -42.81 -20.45 -15.87
C ALA A 945 -41.72 -21.48 -16.24
N GLU A 946 -42.13 -22.65 -16.72
CA GLU A 946 -41.20 -23.69 -17.20
C GLU A 946 -40.39 -23.20 -18.41
N HIS A 947 -41.01 -22.53 -19.37
CA HIS A 947 -40.28 -21.98 -20.52
C HIS A 947 -39.25 -20.92 -20.12
N VAL A 948 -39.59 -20.03 -19.18
CA VAL A 948 -38.64 -19.03 -18.66
C VAL A 948 -37.51 -19.66 -17.90
N ALA A 949 -37.76 -20.73 -17.15
CA ALA A 949 -36.72 -21.48 -16.44
C ALA A 949 -35.77 -22.18 -17.40
N GLN A 950 -36.29 -22.92 -18.37
CA GLN A 950 -35.48 -23.63 -19.39
C GLN A 950 -34.62 -22.67 -20.23
N ALA A 951 -35.15 -21.50 -20.60
CA ALA A 951 -34.36 -20.47 -21.27
C ALA A 951 -33.14 -20.03 -20.42
N GLY A 952 -33.27 -20.02 -19.07
CA GLY A 952 -32.18 -19.76 -18.16
C GLY A 952 -31.14 -20.83 -18.14
N GLU A 953 -31.53 -22.09 -18.17
CA GLU A 953 -30.60 -23.25 -18.20
C GLU A 953 -29.79 -23.24 -19.51
N GLN A 954 -30.38 -22.89 -20.63
CA GLN A 954 -29.68 -22.76 -21.90
C GLN A 954 -28.57 -21.68 -21.86
N LEU A 955 -28.84 -20.52 -21.18
CA LEU A 955 -27.86 -19.46 -21.02
C LEU A 955 -26.71 -19.85 -20.08
N ALA A 956 -26.94 -20.79 -19.17
CA ALA A 956 -25.89 -21.29 -18.31
C ALA A 956 -24.85 -22.16 -19.06
N HIS A 957 -25.25 -22.71 -20.21
CA HIS A 957 -24.41 -23.58 -21.05
C HIS A 957 -23.86 -22.90 -22.31
N SER A 958 -24.31 -21.68 -22.62
CA SER A 958 -23.76 -20.83 -23.68
C SER A 958 -22.64 -19.92 -23.20
#